data_b1267fa2fb8f5c690046a2fca9d61998
#
_entry.id   b1267fa2fb8f5c690046a2fca9d61998
#
_cell.length_a   1.000
_cell.length_b   1.000
_cell.length_c   1.000
_cell.angle_alpha   90.00
_cell.angle_beta   90.00
_cell.angle_gamma   90.00
#
_symmetry.space_group_name_H-M   'P 1'
#
loop_
_entity.id
_entity.type
_entity.pdbx_description
1 polymer ?
#
loop_
_entity_poly.entity_id
_entity_poly.type
_entity_poly.pdbx_seq_one_letter_code
_entity_poly.pdbx_strand_id
1 'polypeptide(L)'
;MKGVHPAEHKAVSNQTPIAPGPRPSQLVLPLNMHLGAPARPIVAVGDRVLKGQMLAEPAGAVSAALHAPTSGTVVALGPRPIQHPSGMDALCIVLEPDGEDQWAPRQPVADHTRLGPGKLVAMLRDAGVAGLGGAGFPTSVKVNLGDHQRVEQLIINAVECEPYITADDRLMRERAGEIVTGIQILQYLLNPHDTLIGIEDNKPEAIAALRAACADSDIEIRVVPTKYPSGGEKQLIQLLTGKEVPSGSIPAQCGVVCQNVGTAWAVKRAVRDGEPLLSRITTVTGDAVARPGNYEVWLGTPVADLLRHAGVDRGRLGRLVMGGPMMGFTLHDPSVPLVKTSNCVIAASTEELPEPPPEQACIRCGACAEVCPANLLPQQLYWYAKTDDFERAQHHNLMDCIECGACAYVCPSHIPLVQYYRYAKGEIRTQTAEQIKADRARERFEARQARLEQEQAEKEARRRARLEANRKKQEAPADSNPGAGDEKLAALKKEVGQASSAYKAAVKAAKTAEAQETDNAAELRARADSLKAEADRAKAALRDAKAGAPAAPAPTPPPIPDASSAPADPAAGAPAVDTEGAAKRQKRLKALKTAYNIAHKQYKEAHAALERAERGGQESDEAITAMHTKVEKLKGKANHSRDALDALMEQAKADILARTGKDLKTLKLDAARAESALRDKADELARRRDTSDADTLETLNSELDALQEHAQLTRLALKTAVEEQGLVEE
;
A
#
# COMPACT_ATOMS: atom_id res chain seq x y z
N MET A 1 2.89 -27.71 20.64
CA MET A 1 2.86 -26.24 20.77
C MET A 1 3.10 -25.86 22.22
N LYS A 2 3.97 -24.85 22.49
CA LYS A 2 4.13 -24.22 23.81
C LYS A 2 2.92 -23.32 24.10
N GLY A 3 2.75 -22.88 25.34
CA GLY A 3 1.61 -22.02 25.75
C GLY A 3 1.26 -22.22 27.23
N VAL A 4 0.13 -21.67 27.64
CA VAL A 4 -0.38 -21.69 29.01
C VAL A 4 -1.84 -22.16 29.07
N HIS A 5 -2.33 -22.47 30.26
CA HIS A 5 -3.74 -22.82 30.54
C HIS A 5 -4.31 -21.81 31.54
N PRO A 6 -4.67 -20.58 31.10
CA PRO A 6 -5.36 -19.64 32.02
C PRO A 6 -6.77 -20.09 32.33
N ALA A 7 -7.34 -19.60 33.44
CA ALA A 7 -8.76 -19.81 33.76
C ALA A 7 -9.62 -19.21 32.64
N GLU A 8 -10.54 -19.98 32.07
CA GLU A 8 -11.25 -19.64 30.85
C GLU A 8 -12.37 -18.59 31.03
N HIS A 9 -13.09 -18.64 32.12
CA HIS A 9 -14.24 -17.78 32.50
C HIS A 9 -15.31 -17.62 31.38
N LYS A 10 -15.40 -18.57 30.44
CA LYS A 10 -16.32 -18.50 29.28
C LYS A 10 -17.77 -18.76 29.67
N ALA A 11 -18.01 -19.57 30.72
CA ALA A 11 -19.35 -19.92 31.19
C ALA A 11 -20.18 -18.71 31.67
N VAL A 12 -19.52 -17.59 32.00
CA VAL A 12 -20.19 -16.36 32.43
C VAL A 12 -21.02 -15.73 31.31
N SER A 13 -20.55 -15.79 30.07
CA SER A 13 -21.13 -15.04 28.92
C SER A 13 -21.71 -15.93 27.82
N ASN A 14 -21.51 -17.27 27.86
CA ASN A 14 -21.94 -18.15 26.76
C ASN A 14 -23.26 -18.89 27.01
N GLN A 15 -23.98 -18.57 28.06
CA GLN A 15 -25.23 -19.28 28.44
C GLN A 15 -26.46 -18.73 27.72
N THR A 16 -26.45 -17.46 27.33
CA THR A 16 -27.58 -16.80 26.68
C THR A 16 -27.36 -16.64 25.18
N PRO A 17 -28.42 -16.67 24.37
CA PRO A 17 -28.34 -16.36 22.96
C PRO A 17 -27.77 -14.95 22.69
N ILE A 18 -27.28 -14.74 21.47
CA ILE A 18 -26.86 -13.43 21.02
C ILE A 18 -28.05 -12.48 21.09
N ALA A 19 -27.89 -11.39 21.84
CA ALA A 19 -28.91 -10.38 22.00
C ALA A 19 -28.64 -9.13 21.16
N PRO A 20 -29.66 -8.35 20.76
CA PRO A 20 -29.42 -7.05 20.12
C PRO A 20 -28.69 -6.11 21.07
N GLY A 21 -27.77 -5.36 20.54
CA GLY A 21 -27.05 -4.30 21.26
C GLY A 21 -27.89 -3.05 21.48
N PRO A 22 -27.35 -2.03 22.19
CA PRO A 22 -28.03 -0.77 22.44
C PRO A 22 -28.26 0.01 21.13
N ARG A 23 -29.26 0.91 21.18
CA ARG A 23 -29.51 1.93 20.15
C ARG A 23 -28.99 3.26 20.68
N PRO A 24 -27.74 3.64 20.39
CA PRO A 24 -27.16 4.87 20.91
C PRO A 24 -27.73 6.08 20.17
N SER A 25 -27.72 7.24 20.85
CA SER A 25 -28.11 8.54 20.24
C SER A 25 -27.10 9.05 19.22
N GLN A 26 -25.85 8.62 19.32
CA GLN A 26 -24.78 8.96 18.38
C GLN A 26 -23.88 7.74 18.13
N LEU A 27 -23.40 7.60 16.91
CA LEU A 27 -22.40 6.63 16.49
C LEU A 27 -21.13 7.39 16.10
N VAL A 28 -20.00 7.00 16.67
CA VAL A 28 -18.68 7.56 16.35
C VAL A 28 -17.91 6.55 15.50
N LEU A 29 -17.62 6.88 14.26
CA LEU A 29 -17.09 5.96 13.26
C LEU A 29 -15.66 6.37 12.87
N PRO A 30 -14.61 5.81 13.49
CA PRO A 30 -13.22 6.07 13.11
C PRO A 30 -12.93 5.61 11.67
N LEU A 31 -12.18 6.41 10.91
CA LEU A 31 -11.79 6.07 9.53
C LEU A 31 -10.74 4.96 9.47
N ASN A 32 -10.10 4.63 10.58
CA ASN A 32 -9.03 3.63 10.72
C ASN A 32 -9.48 2.37 11.49
N MET A 33 -10.68 1.83 11.22
CA MET A 33 -11.17 0.59 11.87
C MET A 33 -10.52 -0.71 11.37
N HIS A 34 -9.43 -0.61 10.57
CA HIS A 34 -8.76 -1.74 9.95
C HIS A 34 -7.25 -1.47 9.81
N LEU A 35 -6.48 -2.52 9.57
CA LEU A 35 -5.05 -2.37 9.28
C LEU A 35 -4.86 -1.75 7.88
N GLY A 36 -3.88 -0.85 7.76
CA GLY A 36 -3.55 -0.18 6.51
C GLY A 36 -3.91 1.30 6.51
N ALA A 37 -4.14 1.88 5.33
CA ALA A 37 -4.47 3.29 5.20
C ALA A 37 -5.90 3.58 5.69
N PRO A 38 -6.14 4.67 6.45
CA PRO A 38 -7.49 5.09 6.83
C PRO A 38 -8.38 5.26 5.60
N ALA A 39 -9.66 4.92 5.73
CA ALA A 39 -10.64 5.16 4.67
C ALA A 39 -10.81 6.67 4.41
N ARG A 40 -11.10 7.05 3.17
CA ARG A 40 -11.34 8.45 2.78
C ARG A 40 -12.82 8.77 2.90
N PRO A 41 -13.23 9.77 3.70
CA PRO A 41 -14.64 10.14 3.82
C PRO A 41 -15.17 10.69 2.48
N ILE A 42 -16.39 10.28 2.14
CA ILE A 42 -17.12 10.74 0.93
C ILE A 42 -18.43 11.46 1.28
N VAL A 43 -18.67 11.70 2.57
CA VAL A 43 -19.83 12.41 3.09
C VAL A 43 -19.40 13.69 3.77
N ALA A 44 -20.32 14.66 3.89
CA ALA A 44 -20.16 15.94 4.56
C ALA A 44 -21.08 16.06 5.79
N VAL A 45 -20.77 17.02 6.66
CA VAL A 45 -21.65 17.37 7.78
C VAL A 45 -22.97 17.93 7.23
N GLY A 46 -24.09 17.42 7.74
CA GLY A 46 -25.45 17.72 7.28
C GLY A 46 -26.04 16.70 6.31
N ASP A 47 -25.23 15.77 5.78
CA ASP A 47 -25.74 14.74 4.87
C ASP A 47 -26.64 13.75 5.62
N ARG A 48 -27.83 13.48 5.06
CA ARG A 48 -28.67 12.36 5.47
C ARG A 48 -28.15 11.09 4.76
N VAL A 49 -27.94 10.03 5.52
CA VAL A 49 -27.45 8.75 5.01
C VAL A 49 -28.41 7.62 5.40
N LEU A 50 -28.41 6.56 4.57
CA LEU A 50 -29.21 5.36 4.78
C LEU A 50 -28.34 4.24 5.36
N LYS A 51 -28.97 3.27 6.05
CA LYS A 51 -28.29 2.08 6.55
C LYS A 51 -27.60 1.32 5.41
N GLY A 52 -26.33 0.99 5.60
CA GLY A 52 -25.52 0.31 4.59
C GLY A 52 -24.97 1.24 3.51
N GLN A 53 -25.28 2.53 3.52
CA GLN A 53 -24.65 3.50 2.62
C GLN A 53 -23.17 3.68 2.96
N MET A 54 -22.31 3.72 1.94
CA MET A 54 -20.88 3.97 2.13
C MET A 54 -20.64 5.40 2.62
N LEU A 55 -19.92 5.54 3.72
CA LEU A 55 -19.52 6.82 4.33
C LEU A 55 -18.08 7.19 3.99
N ALA A 56 -17.24 6.18 3.83
CA ALA A 56 -15.84 6.37 3.46
C ALA A 56 -15.38 5.22 2.56
N GLU A 57 -14.65 5.57 1.50
CA GLU A 57 -14.12 4.62 0.54
C GLU A 57 -12.70 4.15 0.90
N PRO A 58 -12.29 2.96 0.43
CA PRO A 58 -10.94 2.45 0.69
C PRO A 58 -9.86 3.34 0.05
N ALA A 59 -8.82 3.69 0.80
CA ALA A 59 -7.69 4.49 0.35
C ALA A 59 -6.45 3.61 0.10
N GLY A 60 -6.05 3.45 -1.16
CA GLY A 60 -4.88 2.67 -1.53
C GLY A 60 -5.11 1.14 -1.58
N ALA A 61 -4.02 0.37 -1.60
CA ALA A 61 -4.06 -1.08 -1.79
C ALA A 61 -4.56 -1.84 -0.55
N VAL A 62 -4.18 -1.41 0.66
CA VAL A 62 -4.58 -2.02 1.93
C VAL A 62 -5.46 -1.03 2.67
N SER A 63 -6.77 -1.15 2.48
CA SER A 63 -7.80 -0.34 3.12
C SER A 63 -9.16 -1.01 2.96
N ALA A 64 -10.16 -0.64 3.77
CA ALA A 64 -11.51 -1.18 3.72
C ALA A 64 -12.54 -0.04 3.86
N ALA A 65 -13.68 -0.15 3.15
CA ALA A 65 -14.76 0.82 3.21
C ALA A 65 -15.41 0.90 4.60
N LEU A 66 -16.05 2.02 4.87
CA LEU A 66 -16.86 2.28 6.07
C LEU A 66 -18.29 2.65 5.66
N HIS A 67 -19.27 2.10 6.36
CA HIS A 67 -20.70 2.26 6.04
C HIS A 67 -21.49 2.74 7.24
N ALA A 68 -22.65 3.34 6.98
CA ALA A 68 -23.59 3.75 8.02
C ALA A 68 -24.27 2.52 8.64
N PRO A 69 -24.14 2.28 9.96
CA PRO A 69 -24.76 1.14 10.63
C PRO A 69 -26.29 1.24 10.68
N THR A 70 -26.83 2.44 10.57
CA THR A 70 -28.27 2.76 10.49
C THR A 70 -28.47 4.04 9.71
N SER A 71 -29.72 4.40 9.38
CA SER A 71 -30.05 5.69 8.80
C SER A 71 -29.94 6.83 9.81
N GLY A 72 -29.61 8.04 9.32
CA GLY A 72 -29.43 9.21 10.15
C GLY A 72 -28.74 10.37 9.47
N THR A 73 -28.25 11.33 10.23
CA THR A 73 -27.58 12.52 9.74
C THR A 73 -26.12 12.58 10.22
N VAL A 74 -25.21 12.92 9.34
CA VAL A 74 -23.81 13.19 9.68
C VAL A 74 -23.72 14.51 10.41
N VAL A 75 -23.44 14.50 11.69
CA VAL A 75 -23.43 15.74 12.53
C VAL A 75 -22.02 16.29 12.75
N ALA A 76 -20.99 15.48 12.58
CA ALA A 76 -19.60 15.95 12.67
C ALA A 76 -18.63 15.09 11.85
N LEU A 77 -17.55 15.73 11.40
CA LEU A 77 -16.37 15.11 10.81
C LEU A 77 -15.13 15.72 11.49
N GLY A 78 -14.45 15.01 12.36
CA GLY A 78 -13.33 15.55 13.13
C GLY A 78 -12.71 14.55 14.09
N PRO A 79 -11.64 14.93 14.80
CA PRO A 79 -10.99 14.08 15.77
C PRO A 79 -11.93 13.72 16.93
N ARG A 80 -11.90 12.44 17.33
CA ARG A 80 -12.60 11.90 18.49
C ARG A 80 -11.74 10.83 19.15
N PRO A 81 -11.90 10.59 20.46
CA PRO A 81 -11.27 9.47 21.16
C PRO A 81 -11.58 8.14 20.48
N ILE A 82 -10.55 7.31 20.30
CA ILE A 82 -10.68 6.00 19.69
C ILE A 82 -10.22 4.89 20.64
N GLN A 83 -10.62 3.67 20.31
CA GLN A 83 -10.22 2.45 21.01
C GLN A 83 -8.72 2.14 20.71
N HIS A 84 -7.82 2.82 21.42
CA HIS A 84 -6.38 2.60 21.29
C HIS A 84 -5.69 2.76 22.66
N PRO A 85 -4.67 1.94 23.00
CA PRO A 85 -3.95 2.05 24.29
C PRO A 85 -3.33 3.42 24.57
N SER A 86 -3.03 4.20 23.53
CA SER A 86 -2.44 5.55 23.66
C SER A 86 -3.44 6.61 24.12
N GLY A 87 -4.76 6.35 24.07
CA GLY A 87 -5.79 7.34 24.36
C GLY A 87 -5.86 8.52 23.39
N MET A 88 -5.20 8.44 22.22
CA MET A 88 -5.20 9.50 21.23
C MET A 88 -6.48 9.54 20.40
N ASP A 89 -6.79 10.73 19.91
CA ASP A 89 -7.87 10.95 18.96
C ASP A 89 -7.52 10.50 17.53
N ALA A 90 -8.54 10.15 16.75
CA ALA A 90 -8.42 9.95 15.32
C ALA A 90 -9.60 10.61 14.59
N LEU A 91 -9.45 10.79 13.28
CA LEU A 91 -10.51 11.35 12.44
C LEU A 91 -11.70 10.39 12.38
N CYS A 92 -12.87 10.86 12.79
CA CYS A 92 -14.12 10.11 12.87
C CYS A 92 -15.25 10.83 12.13
N ILE A 93 -16.20 10.03 11.62
CA ILE A 93 -17.54 10.50 11.22
C ILE A 93 -18.45 10.28 12.41
N VAL A 94 -19.23 11.29 12.79
CA VAL A 94 -20.27 11.18 13.83
C VAL A 94 -21.62 11.17 13.16
N LEU A 95 -22.37 10.08 13.36
CA LEU A 95 -23.72 9.86 12.82
C LEU A 95 -24.75 9.96 13.97
N GLU A 96 -25.78 10.77 13.79
CA GLU A 96 -26.96 10.80 14.66
C GLU A 96 -28.08 9.99 14.01
N PRO A 97 -28.45 8.83 14.60
CA PRO A 97 -29.52 7.97 14.09
C PRO A 97 -30.88 8.67 14.08
N ASP A 98 -31.67 8.49 13.01
CA ASP A 98 -33.04 9.00 12.90
C ASP A 98 -34.09 8.06 13.52
N GLY A 99 -33.72 6.85 13.91
CA GLY A 99 -34.59 5.82 14.47
C GLY A 99 -35.38 5.03 13.42
N GLU A 100 -35.33 5.38 12.13
CA GLU A 100 -36.09 4.73 11.06
C GLU A 100 -35.42 3.43 10.56
N ASP A 101 -34.10 3.29 10.75
CA ASP A 101 -33.27 2.14 10.32
C ASP A 101 -33.46 1.79 8.81
N GLN A 102 -33.64 2.83 7.99
CA GLN A 102 -33.97 2.72 6.57
C GLN A 102 -32.75 2.27 5.75
N TRP A 103 -32.88 1.14 5.03
CA TRP A 103 -31.83 0.59 4.18
C TRP A 103 -31.60 1.37 2.89
N ALA A 104 -30.34 1.53 2.52
CA ALA A 104 -29.95 1.80 1.14
C ALA A 104 -30.27 0.58 0.25
N PRO A 105 -30.39 0.77 -1.08
CA PRO A 105 -30.59 -0.35 -2.01
C PRO A 105 -29.48 -1.39 -1.87
N ARG A 106 -29.87 -2.63 -1.60
CA ARG A 106 -28.95 -3.77 -1.47
C ARG A 106 -28.87 -4.56 -2.77
N GLN A 107 -27.74 -5.20 -3.01
CA GLN A 107 -27.51 -6.06 -4.18
C GLN A 107 -27.16 -7.49 -3.74
N PRO A 108 -28.14 -8.28 -3.24
CA PRO A 108 -27.90 -9.65 -2.83
C PRO A 108 -27.60 -10.55 -4.05
N VAL A 109 -26.67 -11.48 -3.87
CA VAL A 109 -26.27 -12.43 -4.89
C VAL A 109 -26.76 -13.82 -4.52
N ALA A 110 -27.82 -14.29 -5.17
CA ALA A 110 -28.41 -15.60 -4.90
C ALA A 110 -27.45 -16.77 -5.22
N ASP A 111 -26.61 -16.63 -6.23
CA ASP A 111 -25.64 -17.63 -6.63
C ASP A 111 -24.30 -16.96 -6.95
N HIS A 112 -23.35 -17.05 -6.03
CA HIS A 112 -22.04 -16.43 -6.14
C HIS A 112 -21.16 -17.07 -7.24
N THR A 113 -21.43 -18.31 -7.64
CA THR A 113 -20.65 -19.01 -8.67
C THR A 113 -20.84 -18.41 -10.07
N ARG A 114 -21.90 -17.63 -10.26
CA ARG A 114 -22.15 -16.88 -11.51
C ARG A 114 -21.31 -15.62 -11.65
N LEU A 115 -20.63 -15.22 -10.58
CA LEU A 115 -19.75 -14.05 -10.59
C LEU A 115 -18.29 -14.50 -10.70
N GLY A 116 -17.51 -13.80 -11.51
CA GLY A 116 -16.07 -14.02 -11.54
C GLY A 116 -15.41 -13.63 -10.19
N PRO A 117 -14.28 -14.29 -9.80
CA PRO A 117 -13.58 -14.03 -8.54
C PRO A 117 -13.28 -12.55 -8.31
N GLY A 118 -12.81 -11.81 -9.33
CA GLY A 118 -12.50 -10.39 -9.22
C GLY A 118 -13.69 -9.52 -8.79
N LYS A 119 -14.91 -9.86 -9.25
CA LYS A 119 -16.13 -9.15 -8.84
C LYS A 119 -16.48 -9.43 -7.38
N LEU A 120 -16.32 -10.67 -6.93
CA LEU A 120 -16.54 -11.03 -5.52
C LEU A 120 -15.52 -10.34 -4.60
N VAL A 121 -14.25 -10.27 -5.00
CA VAL A 121 -13.20 -9.53 -4.26
C VAL A 121 -13.57 -8.04 -4.16
N ALA A 122 -14.06 -7.44 -5.26
CA ALA A 122 -14.54 -6.05 -5.25
C ALA A 122 -15.71 -5.88 -4.29
N MET A 123 -16.72 -6.79 -4.31
CA MET A 123 -17.84 -6.74 -3.36
C MET A 123 -17.39 -6.81 -1.92
N LEU A 124 -16.41 -7.67 -1.56
CA LEU A 124 -15.85 -7.74 -0.21
C LEU A 124 -15.12 -6.46 0.20
N ARG A 125 -14.40 -5.84 -0.75
CA ARG A 125 -13.73 -4.55 -0.55
C ARG A 125 -14.75 -3.43 -0.30
N ASP A 126 -15.75 -3.34 -1.15
CA ASP A 126 -16.79 -2.32 -1.10
C ASP A 126 -17.71 -2.52 0.13
N ALA A 127 -17.96 -3.77 0.55
CA ALA A 127 -18.67 -4.07 1.79
C ALA A 127 -17.83 -3.81 3.06
N GLY A 128 -16.57 -3.44 2.94
CA GLY A 128 -15.70 -3.12 4.07
C GLY A 128 -15.38 -4.29 4.97
N VAL A 129 -15.41 -5.54 4.46
CA VAL A 129 -15.12 -6.73 5.25
C VAL A 129 -13.65 -6.77 5.64
N ALA A 130 -13.39 -6.83 6.93
CA ALA A 130 -12.07 -6.96 7.53
C ALA A 130 -12.00 -8.20 8.42
N GLY A 131 -10.78 -8.67 8.71
CA GLY A 131 -10.55 -9.80 9.60
C GLY A 131 -11.10 -9.52 11.01
N LEU A 132 -11.99 -10.39 11.48
CA LEU A 132 -12.69 -10.21 12.76
C LEU A 132 -12.04 -10.96 13.93
N GLY A 133 -11.03 -11.76 13.71
CA GLY A 133 -10.32 -12.54 14.73
C GLY A 133 -9.08 -11.86 15.33
N GLY A 134 -8.80 -10.59 15.00
CA GLY A 134 -7.58 -9.93 15.49
C GLY A 134 -7.32 -8.57 14.86
N ALA A 135 -6.22 -8.39 14.14
CA ALA A 135 -5.71 -7.10 13.68
C ALA A 135 -6.55 -6.33 12.63
N GLY A 136 -7.69 -6.87 12.19
CA GLY A 136 -8.57 -6.17 11.25
C GLY A 136 -8.00 -6.01 9.84
N PHE A 137 -7.26 -6.99 9.35
CA PHE A 137 -6.70 -6.94 7.98
C PHE A 137 -7.83 -7.03 6.94
N PRO A 138 -7.85 -6.17 5.90
CA PRO A 138 -8.91 -6.19 4.88
C PRO A 138 -9.01 -7.56 4.18
N THR A 139 -10.19 -8.19 4.23
CA THR A 139 -10.40 -9.54 3.70
C THR A 139 -10.19 -9.59 2.19
N SER A 140 -10.63 -8.57 1.46
CA SER A 140 -10.44 -8.46 0.01
C SER A 140 -8.97 -8.54 -0.42
N VAL A 141 -8.05 -8.01 0.39
CA VAL A 141 -6.60 -8.09 0.13
C VAL A 141 -6.10 -9.51 0.43
N LYS A 142 -6.57 -10.12 1.52
CA LYS A 142 -6.14 -11.45 1.94
C LYS A 142 -6.57 -12.57 0.97
N VAL A 143 -7.70 -12.39 0.28
CA VAL A 143 -8.21 -13.35 -0.71
C VAL A 143 -7.81 -13.03 -2.16
N ASN A 144 -7.19 -11.88 -2.41
CA ASN A 144 -6.70 -11.49 -3.74
C ASN A 144 -5.23 -11.84 -3.91
N LEU A 145 -4.93 -13.12 -4.09
CA LEU A 145 -3.56 -13.66 -4.09
C LEU A 145 -2.83 -13.54 -5.44
N GLY A 146 -3.51 -13.06 -6.51
CA GLY A 146 -2.97 -13.03 -7.88
C GLY A 146 -2.83 -14.44 -8.50
N ASP A 147 -2.60 -14.50 -9.81
CA ASP A 147 -2.68 -15.72 -10.63
C ASP A 147 -1.59 -16.78 -10.33
N HIS A 148 -0.59 -16.45 -9.51
CA HIS A 148 0.58 -17.31 -9.29
C HIS A 148 0.63 -17.96 -7.89
N GLN A 149 -0.29 -17.63 -6.99
CA GLN A 149 -0.32 -18.22 -5.65
C GLN A 149 -1.45 -19.26 -5.55
N ARG A 150 -1.07 -20.54 -5.59
CA ARG A 150 -2.01 -21.63 -5.37
C ARG A 150 -2.26 -21.79 -3.87
N VAL A 151 -3.52 -21.83 -3.47
CA VAL A 151 -3.92 -22.14 -2.09
C VAL A 151 -4.05 -23.67 -1.96
N GLU A 152 -3.26 -24.24 -1.08
CA GLU A 152 -3.38 -25.65 -0.74
C GLU A 152 -4.44 -25.85 0.33
N GLN A 153 -4.46 -24.96 1.33
CA GLN A 153 -5.34 -25.10 2.48
C GLN A 153 -6.02 -23.79 2.86
N LEU A 154 -7.35 -23.84 2.97
CA LEU A 154 -8.14 -22.81 3.63
C LEU A 154 -8.40 -23.26 5.07
N ILE A 155 -7.93 -22.49 6.05
CA ILE A 155 -8.15 -22.76 7.47
C ILE A 155 -9.15 -21.73 8.01
N ILE A 156 -10.21 -22.24 8.62
CA ILE A 156 -11.16 -21.41 9.36
C ILE A 156 -10.84 -21.52 10.85
N ASN A 157 -10.43 -20.39 11.42
CA ASN A 157 -10.09 -20.28 12.82
C ASN A 157 -11.36 -20.11 13.67
N ALA A 158 -11.76 -21.18 14.32
CA ALA A 158 -12.87 -21.28 15.25
C ALA A 158 -12.40 -21.49 16.69
N VAL A 159 -11.12 -21.24 16.98
CA VAL A 159 -10.48 -21.60 18.24
C VAL A 159 -10.93 -20.72 19.40
N GLU A 160 -10.89 -19.38 19.24
CA GLU A 160 -11.28 -18.41 20.28
C GLU A 160 -10.68 -18.74 21.66
N CYS A 161 -9.32 -18.86 21.70
CA CYS A 161 -8.58 -19.32 22.88
C CYS A 161 -8.41 -18.26 23.98
N GLU A 162 -8.72 -17.00 23.72
CA GLU A 162 -8.61 -15.91 24.69
C GLU A 162 -9.66 -16.10 25.80
N PRO A 163 -9.30 -16.04 27.11
CA PRO A 163 -10.26 -16.14 28.21
C PRO A 163 -11.36 -15.08 28.14
N TYR A 164 -12.48 -15.35 28.72
CA TYR A 164 -13.71 -14.53 28.77
C TYR A 164 -14.45 -14.37 27.44
N ILE A 165 -13.78 -14.42 26.29
CA ILE A 165 -14.39 -14.16 25.00
C ILE A 165 -15.20 -15.35 24.53
N THR A 166 -16.46 -15.10 24.12
CA THR A 166 -17.41 -16.14 23.67
C THR A 166 -18.19 -15.69 22.42
N ALA A 167 -17.78 -14.62 21.78
CA ALA A 167 -18.44 -14.05 20.60
C ALA A 167 -18.48 -15.04 19.43
N ASP A 168 -17.38 -15.72 19.15
CA ASP A 168 -17.29 -16.71 18.07
C ASP A 168 -17.96 -18.03 18.48
N ASP A 169 -17.85 -18.47 19.75
CA ASP A 169 -18.55 -19.64 20.28
C ASP A 169 -20.07 -19.50 20.09
N ARG A 170 -20.66 -18.40 20.54
CA ARG A 170 -22.09 -18.14 20.33
C ARG A 170 -22.51 -18.02 18.89
N LEU A 171 -21.70 -17.34 18.08
CA LEU A 171 -21.94 -17.20 16.65
C LEU A 171 -21.98 -18.57 15.95
N MET A 172 -21.05 -19.47 16.27
CA MET A 172 -21.01 -20.83 15.73
C MET A 172 -22.22 -21.66 16.12
N ARG A 173 -22.67 -21.56 17.39
CA ARG A 173 -23.85 -22.26 17.87
C ARG A 173 -25.13 -21.81 17.17
N GLU A 174 -25.28 -20.51 16.89
CA GLU A 174 -26.53 -19.92 16.40
C GLU A 174 -26.57 -19.72 14.88
N ARG A 175 -25.41 -19.60 14.22
CA ARG A 175 -25.29 -19.21 12.81
C ARG A 175 -24.38 -20.15 12.01
N ALA A 176 -24.25 -21.43 12.43
CA ALA A 176 -23.37 -22.40 11.77
C ALA A 176 -23.59 -22.50 10.26
N GLY A 177 -24.84 -22.58 9.80
CA GLY A 177 -25.17 -22.66 8.36
C GLY A 177 -24.77 -21.40 7.58
N GLU A 178 -24.90 -20.23 8.19
CA GLU A 178 -24.46 -18.97 7.58
C GLU A 178 -22.93 -18.90 7.47
N ILE A 179 -22.21 -19.39 8.49
CA ILE A 179 -20.74 -19.49 8.48
C ILE A 179 -20.30 -20.42 7.36
N VAL A 180 -20.90 -21.62 7.21
CA VAL A 180 -20.60 -22.58 6.16
C VAL A 180 -20.83 -21.96 4.77
N THR A 181 -21.94 -21.24 4.58
CA THR A 181 -22.17 -20.49 3.32
C THR A 181 -21.04 -19.49 3.05
N GLY A 182 -20.56 -18.78 4.05
CA GLY A 182 -19.42 -17.88 3.90
C GLY A 182 -18.12 -18.60 3.55
N ILE A 183 -17.90 -19.79 4.14
CA ILE A 183 -16.75 -20.64 3.83
C ILE A 183 -16.81 -21.11 2.36
N GLN A 184 -17.99 -21.52 1.87
CA GLN A 184 -18.20 -21.92 0.47
C GLN A 184 -17.88 -20.78 -0.51
N ILE A 185 -18.20 -19.54 -0.17
CA ILE A 185 -17.80 -18.37 -0.96
C ILE A 185 -16.28 -18.20 -0.97
N LEU A 186 -15.63 -18.38 0.18
CA LEU A 186 -14.15 -18.34 0.27
C LEU A 186 -13.50 -19.51 -0.48
N GLN A 187 -14.07 -20.72 -0.44
CA GLN A 187 -13.63 -21.87 -1.25
C GLN A 187 -13.70 -21.54 -2.74
N TYR A 188 -14.81 -20.97 -3.20
CA TYR A 188 -14.95 -20.58 -4.61
C TYR A 188 -13.90 -19.52 -5.02
N LEU A 189 -13.62 -18.56 -4.15
CA LEU A 189 -12.64 -17.49 -4.42
C LEU A 189 -11.19 -18.01 -4.46
N LEU A 190 -10.84 -18.90 -3.54
CA LEU A 190 -9.46 -19.33 -3.30
C LEU A 190 -9.12 -20.65 -3.97
N ASN A 191 -10.14 -21.44 -4.35
CA ASN A 191 -10.00 -22.79 -4.90
C ASN A 191 -8.97 -23.65 -4.15
N PRO A 192 -9.10 -23.82 -2.81
CA PRO A 192 -8.15 -24.57 -2.00
C PRO A 192 -8.25 -26.06 -2.31
N HIS A 193 -7.17 -26.80 -2.04
CA HIS A 193 -7.22 -28.27 -2.09
C HIS A 193 -8.01 -28.83 -0.89
N ASP A 194 -7.75 -28.30 0.32
CA ASP A 194 -8.41 -28.71 1.55
C ASP A 194 -9.00 -27.52 2.28
N THR A 195 -10.15 -27.72 2.96
CA THR A 195 -10.75 -26.72 3.84
C THR A 195 -10.94 -27.30 5.23
N LEU A 196 -10.32 -26.64 6.22
CA LEU A 196 -10.26 -27.10 7.61
C LEU A 196 -10.90 -26.07 8.53
N ILE A 197 -11.74 -26.52 9.48
CA ILE A 197 -12.18 -25.71 10.63
C ILE A 197 -11.42 -26.20 11.85
N GLY A 198 -10.55 -25.36 12.43
CA GLY A 198 -9.90 -25.64 13.72
C GLY A 198 -10.72 -25.09 14.86
N ILE A 199 -11.14 -25.93 15.83
CA ILE A 199 -11.96 -25.55 16.98
C ILE A 199 -11.44 -26.23 18.26
N GLU A 200 -11.51 -25.52 19.39
CA GLU A 200 -11.12 -26.10 20.69
C GLU A 200 -12.19 -27.04 21.27
N ASP A 201 -11.74 -28.05 22.02
CA ASP A 201 -12.58 -29.10 22.67
C ASP A 201 -13.52 -28.55 23.76
N ASN A 202 -13.27 -27.35 24.27
CA ASN A 202 -14.13 -26.66 25.26
C ASN A 202 -15.44 -26.07 24.69
N LYS A 203 -15.75 -26.33 23.40
CA LYS A 203 -16.95 -25.79 22.70
C LYS A 203 -17.85 -26.90 22.12
N PRO A 204 -18.35 -27.84 22.93
CA PRO A 204 -19.07 -29.03 22.44
C PRO A 204 -20.32 -28.71 21.61
N GLU A 205 -21.11 -27.66 21.99
CA GLU A 205 -22.30 -27.29 21.24
C GLU A 205 -21.96 -26.63 19.91
N ALA A 206 -20.92 -25.79 19.84
CA ALA A 206 -20.43 -25.21 18.58
C ALA A 206 -19.89 -26.28 17.63
N ILE A 207 -19.16 -27.28 18.19
CA ILE A 207 -18.68 -28.46 17.41
C ILE A 207 -19.86 -29.23 16.81
N ALA A 208 -20.91 -29.49 17.63
CA ALA A 208 -22.09 -30.18 17.15
C ALA A 208 -22.85 -29.40 16.06
N ALA A 209 -23.01 -28.07 16.25
CA ALA A 209 -23.67 -27.20 15.29
C ALA A 209 -22.91 -27.12 13.95
N LEU A 210 -21.58 -26.96 14.01
CA LEU A 210 -20.75 -26.91 12.81
C LEU A 210 -20.74 -28.28 12.07
N ARG A 211 -20.65 -29.41 12.80
CA ARG A 211 -20.73 -30.75 12.20
C ARG A 211 -22.05 -30.98 11.47
N ALA A 212 -23.15 -30.56 12.07
CA ALA A 212 -24.47 -30.64 11.44
C ALA A 212 -24.54 -29.76 10.17
N ALA A 213 -24.00 -28.54 10.23
CA ALA A 213 -24.00 -27.61 9.11
C ALA A 213 -23.03 -28.02 7.96
N CYS A 214 -21.97 -28.77 8.25
CA CYS A 214 -20.98 -29.24 7.29
C CYS A 214 -21.28 -30.65 6.75
N ALA A 215 -22.39 -31.29 7.16
CA ALA A 215 -22.67 -32.72 6.84
C ALA A 215 -22.62 -33.06 5.34
N ASP A 216 -23.03 -32.12 4.49
CA ASP A 216 -23.06 -32.29 3.01
C ASP A 216 -21.94 -31.50 2.32
N SER A 217 -20.83 -31.26 2.99
CA SER A 217 -19.69 -30.49 2.45
C SER A 217 -18.37 -31.23 2.62
N ASP A 218 -17.35 -30.81 1.88
CA ASP A 218 -15.97 -31.26 1.96
C ASP A 218 -15.13 -30.57 3.06
N ILE A 219 -15.80 -29.85 3.98
CA ILE A 219 -15.18 -29.11 5.06
C ILE A 219 -14.86 -30.04 6.24
N GLU A 220 -13.59 -30.20 6.56
CA GLU A 220 -13.13 -31.03 7.68
C GLU A 220 -13.08 -30.21 8.98
N ILE A 221 -13.69 -30.74 10.06
CA ILE A 221 -13.62 -30.14 11.40
C ILE A 221 -12.57 -30.87 12.24
N ARG A 222 -11.52 -30.14 12.63
CA ARG A 222 -10.44 -30.62 13.50
C ARG A 222 -10.57 -30.02 14.89
N VAL A 223 -10.86 -30.89 15.86
CA VAL A 223 -10.91 -30.52 17.26
C VAL A 223 -9.50 -30.52 17.83
N VAL A 224 -9.10 -29.43 18.46
CA VAL A 224 -7.79 -29.24 19.08
C VAL A 224 -7.93 -29.06 20.58
N PRO A 225 -6.93 -29.45 21.39
CA PRO A 225 -6.97 -29.25 22.83
C PRO A 225 -6.99 -27.75 23.18
N THR A 226 -7.76 -27.42 24.18
CA THR A 226 -7.81 -26.05 24.76
C THR A 226 -6.46 -25.68 25.35
N LYS A 227 -5.75 -24.77 24.72
CA LYS A 227 -4.46 -24.27 25.17
C LYS A 227 -4.17 -22.88 24.57
N TYR A 228 -3.92 -21.91 25.44
CA TYR A 228 -3.58 -20.57 24.98
C TYR A 228 -2.10 -20.46 24.54
N PRO A 229 -1.75 -19.85 23.39
CA PRO A 229 -2.57 -19.20 22.36
C PRO A 229 -2.72 -20.05 21.08
N SER A 230 -3.45 -21.16 21.13
CA SER A 230 -3.73 -22.03 19.96
C SER A 230 -4.42 -21.29 18.81
N GLY A 231 -5.18 -20.22 19.12
CA GLY A 231 -5.89 -19.36 18.15
C GLY A 231 -4.99 -18.39 17.38
N GLY A 232 -3.70 -18.29 17.70
CA GLY A 232 -2.75 -17.52 16.88
C GLY A 232 -2.64 -18.11 15.48
N GLU A 233 -2.67 -17.28 14.43
CA GLU A 233 -2.72 -17.75 13.02
C GLU A 233 -1.61 -18.75 12.68
N LYS A 234 -0.35 -18.39 12.97
CA LYS A 234 0.82 -19.27 12.69
C LYS A 234 0.81 -20.53 13.58
N GLN A 235 0.35 -20.40 14.83
CA GLN A 235 0.24 -21.52 15.78
C GLN A 235 -0.84 -22.51 15.35
N LEU A 236 -1.98 -22.02 14.91
CA LEU A 236 -3.08 -22.86 14.42
C LEU A 236 -2.70 -23.58 13.14
N ILE A 237 -2.03 -22.90 12.21
CA ILE A 237 -1.50 -23.54 10.99
C ILE A 237 -0.59 -24.70 11.33
N GLN A 238 0.39 -24.51 12.21
CA GLN A 238 1.29 -25.57 12.65
C GLN A 238 0.55 -26.70 13.34
N LEU A 239 -0.43 -26.37 14.18
CA LEU A 239 -1.20 -27.37 14.92
C LEU A 239 -2.05 -28.27 14.00
N LEU A 240 -2.69 -27.70 12.99
CA LEU A 240 -3.59 -28.40 12.08
C LEU A 240 -2.85 -29.10 10.93
N THR A 241 -1.74 -28.55 10.46
CA THR A 241 -1.10 -29.00 9.21
C THR A 241 0.32 -29.51 9.41
N GLY A 242 0.93 -29.26 10.56
CA GLY A 242 2.36 -29.50 10.80
C GLY A 242 3.30 -28.53 10.09
N LYS A 243 2.79 -27.63 9.21
CA LYS A 243 3.59 -26.64 8.49
C LYS A 243 3.96 -25.48 9.39
N GLU A 244 5.20 -25.05 9.34
CA GLU A 244 5.68 -23.87 10.04
C GLU A 244 5.82 -22.69 9.05
N VAL A 245 5.20 -21.57 9.37
CA VAL A 245 5.32 -20.34 8.57
C VAL A 245 6.65 -19.66 8.93
N PRO A 246 7.60 -19.53 8.00
CA PRO A 246 8.91 -18.97 8.28
C PRO A 246 8.88 -17.54 8.83
N SER A 247 9.94 -17.16 9.54
CA SER A 247 10.12 -15.77 9.99
C SER A 247 10.09 -14.80 8.82
N GLY A 248 9.40 -13.67 8.99
CA GLY A 248 9.21 -12.65 7.93
C GLY A 248 8.26 -13.06 6.81
N SER A 249 7.74 -14.31 6.80
CA SER A 249 6.81 -14.80 5.79
C SER A 249 5.35 -14.68 6.24
N ILE A 250 4.45 -14.61 5.25
CA ILE A 250 3.01 -14.67 5.46
C ILE A 250 2.48 -16.08 5.11
N PRO A 251 1.37 -16.55 5.72
CA PRO A 251 0.81 -17.88 5.47
C PRO A 251 0.55 -18.20 4.00
N ALA A 252 0.11 -17.22 3.20
CA ALA A 252 -0.15 -17.39 1.78
C ALA A 252 1.09 -17.86 0.98
N GLN A 253 2.31 -17.49 1.38
CA GLN A 253 3.55 -17.94 0.76
C GLN A 253 3.82 -19.44 1.00
N CYS A 254 3.17 -20.04 2.01
CA CYS A 254 3.19 -21.46 2.30
C CYS A 254 1.96 -22.19 1.76
N GLY A 255 1.17 -21.55 0.90
CA GLY A 255 -0.06 -22.11 0.33
C GLY A 255 -1.23 -22.18 1.32
N VAL A 256 -1.21 -21.42 2.42
CA VAL A 256 -2.26 -21.44 3.44
C VAL A 256 -2.93 -20.09 3.58
N VAL A 257 -4.25 -20.09 3.58
CA VAL A 257 -5.05 -18.89 3.94
C VAL A 257 -5.86 -19.21 5.19
N CYS A 258 -5.75 -18.37 6.22
CA CYS A 258 -6.50 -18.51 7.45
C CYS A 258 -7.53 -17.38 7.59
N GLN A 259 -8.79 -17.71 7.91
CA GLN A 259 -9.88 -16.75 8.15
C GLN A 259 -10.60 -17.09 9.45
N ASN A 260 -11.06 -16.08 10.18
CA ASN A 260 -11.87 -16.28 11.39
C ASN A 260 -13.33 -16.61 11.03
N VAL A 261 -14.06 -17.35 11.88
CA VAL A 261 -15.47 -17.72 11.67
C VAL A 261 -16.38 -16.49 11.53
N GLY A 262 -16.19 -15.44 12.32
CA GLY A 262 -16.95 -14.20 12.17
C GLY A 262 -16.67 -13.50 10.84
N THR A 263 -15.44 -13.61 10.30
CA THR A 263 -15.12 -13.10 8.96
C THR A 263 -15.86 -13.90 7.89
N ALA A 264 -15.93 -15.23 7.99
CA ALA A 264 -16.70 -16.06 7.07
C ALA A 264 -18.20 -15.69 7.11
N TRP A 265 -18.76 -15.47 8.28
CA TRP A 265 -20.12 -14.96 8.42
C TRP A 265 -20.31 -13.58 7.76
N ALA A 266 -19.38 -12.64 7.95
CA ALA A 266 -19.42 -11.33 7.30
C ALA A 266 -19.31 -11.43 5.76
N VAL A 267 -18.51 -12.37 5.24
CA VAL A 267 -18.43 -12.69 3.80
C VAL A 267 -19.80 -13.15 3.25
N LYS A 268 -20.52 -14.03 3.97
CA LYS A 268 -21.86 -14.44 3.59
C LYS A 268 -22.82 -13.25 3.54
N ARG A 269 -22.83 -12.40 4.58
CA ARG A 269 -23.69 -11.21 4.62
C ARG A 269 -23.36 -10.25 3.46
N ALA A 270 -22.08 -9.99 3.19
CA ALA A 270 -21.66 -9.11 2.11
C ALA A 270 -22.11 -9.60 0.73
N VAL A 271 -21.98 -10.90 0.46
CA VAL A 271 -22.27 -11.45 -0.87
C VAL A 271 -23.73 -11.89 -1.01
N ARG A 272 -24.21 -12.72 -0.07
CA ARG A 272 -25.57 -13.34 -0.18
C ARG A 272 -26.67 -12.36 0.15
N ASP A 273 -26.46 -11.49 1.15
CA ASP A 273 -27.49 -10.56 1.62
C ASP A 273 -27.30 -9.14 1.07
N GLY A 274 -26.14 -8.85 0.45
CA GLY A 274 -25.77 -7.49 0.00
C GLY A 274 -25.61 -6.52 1.18
N GLU A 275 -25.21 -7.02 2.36
CA GLU A 275 -25.07 -6.25 3.59
C GLU A 275 -23.58 -5.96 3.87
N PRO A 276 -23.14 -4.72 3.88
CA PRO A 276 -21.79 -4.38 4.31
C PRO A 276 -21.57 -4.67 5.81
N LEU A 277 -20.33 -4.61 6.27
CA LEU A 277 -20.00 -4.84 7.68
C LEU A 277 -20.47 -3.65 8.53
N LEU A 278 -21.62 -3.79 9.18
CA LEU A 278 -22.29 -2.76 9.98
C LEU A 278 -22.27 -3.01 11.47
N SER A 279 -22.12 -4.27 11.87
CA SER A 279 -22.22 -4.72 13.26
C SER A 279 -21.14 -5.73 13.61
N ARG A 280 -20.93 -5.94 14.88
CA ARG A 280 -20.01 -6.90 15.45
C ARG A 280 -20.69 -7.65 16.59
N ILE A 281 -20.49 -8.97 16.67
CA ILE A 281 -20.80 -9.71 17.91
C ILE A 281 -19.70 -9.39 18.92
N THR A 282 -20.09 -8.85 20.07
CA THR A 282 -19.17 -8.43 21.12
C THR A 282 -19.61 -9.05 22.45
N THR A 283 -18.68 -9.73 23.12
CA THR A 283 -18.86 -10.24 24.46
C THR A 283 -18.81 -9.10 25.47
N VAL A 284 -19.79 -9.05 26.41
CA VAL A 284 -19.72 -8.20 27.59
C VAL A 284 -19.74 -9.10 28.80
N THR A 285 -18.73 -9.01 29.65
CA THR A 285 -18.52 -9.96 30.75
C THR A 285 -17.77 -9.30 31.91
N GLY A 286 -17.56 -10.05 33.00
CA GLY A 286 -16.96 -9.58 34.23
C GLY A 286 -18.01 -9.56 35.36
N ASP A 287 -17.54 -9.59 36.59
CA ASP A 287 -18.40 -9.70 37.81
C ASP A 287 -19.13 -8.38 38.12
N ALA A 288 -18.77 -7.27 37.52
CA ALA A 288 -19.53 -6.01 37.62
C ALA A 288 -20.68 -5.93 36.58
N VAL A 289 -20.91 -6.96 35.76
CA VAL A 289 -21.94 -6.97 34.69
C VAL A 289 -23.17 -7.72 35.19
N ALA A 290 -24.33 -7.08 35.22
CA ALA A 290 -25.57 -7.73 35.62
C ALA A 290 -26.15 -8.70 34.57
N ARG A 291 -25.91 -8.42 33.28
CA ARG A 291 -26.35 -9.25 32.16
C ARG A 291 -25.16 -9.57 31.25
N PRO A 292 -24.24 -10.45 31.67
CA PRO A 292 -23.17 -10.90 30.85
C PRO A 292 -23.70 -11.70 29.64
N GLY A 293 -23.08 -11.55 28.48
CA GLY A 293 -23.53 -12.21 27.28
C GLY A 293 -22.86 -11.66 26.00
N ASN A 294 -23.40 -12.06 24.87
CA ASN A 294 -22.93 -11.64 23.57
C ASN A 294 -23.99 -10.77 22.90
N TYR A 295 -23.58 -9.63 22.40
CA TYR A 295 -24.45 -8.62 21.81
C TYR A 295 -24.06 -8.35 20.36
N GLU A 296 -25.06 -8.28 19.45
CA GLU A 296 -24.84 -7.75 18.12
C GLU A 296 -24.88 -6.22 18.18
N VAL A 297 -23.73 -5.58 18.11
CA VAL A 297 -23.57 -4.14 18.35
C VAL A 297 -23.22 -3.44 17.05
N TRP A 298 -23.87 -2.32 16.77
CA TRP A 298 -23.51 -1.47 15.64
C TRP A 298 -22.11 -0.91 15.79
N LEU A 299 -21.36 -0.86 14.70
CA LEU A 299 -20.06 -0.17 14.66
C LEU A 299 -20.24 1.31 15.02
N GLY A 300 -19.32 1.83 15.79
CA GLY A 300 -19.39 3.22 16.26
C GLY A 300 -20.19 3.42 17.55
N THR A 301 -20.83 2.39 18.10
CA THR A 301 -21.50 2.48 19.39
C THR A 301 -20.50 2.79 20.51
N PRO A 302 -20.70 3.84 21.32
CA PRO A 302 -19.85 4.10 22.47
C PRO A 302 -19.88 2.92 23.46
N VAL A 303 -18.72 2.55 24.00
CA VAL A 303 -18.60 1.47 25.00
C VAL A 303 -19.48 1.77 26.21
N ALA A 304 -19.60 3.03 26.64
CA ALA A 304 -20.46 3.46 27.74
C ALA A 304 -21.93 3.06 27.55
N ASP A 305 -22.43 3.10 26.30
CA ASP A 305 -23.82 2.72 26.01
C ASP A 305 -24.01 1.22 26.05
N LEU A 306 -23.01 0.45 25.58
CA LEU A 306 -23.02 -1.01 25.71
C LEU A 306 -22.96 -1.45 27.18
N LEU A 307 -22.11 -0.84 28.01
CA LEU A 307 -22.00 -1.11 29.43
C LEU A 307 -23.31 -0.81 30.18
N ARG A 308 -23.93 0.33 29.86
CA ARG A 308 -25.24 0.70 30.41
C ARG A 308 -26.33 -0.31 30.00
N HIS A 309 -26.34 -0.72 28.75
CA HIS A 309 -27.26 -1.73 28.22
C HIS A 309 -27.07 -3.09 28.92
N ALA A 310 -25.84 -3.53 29.15
CA ALA A 310 -25.52 -4.76 29.84
C ALA A 310 -25.74 -4.67 31.41
N GLY A 311 -26.04 -3.47 31.92
CA GLY A 311 -26.31 -3.25 33.33
C GLY A 311 -25.06 -3.31 34.20
N VAL A 312 -23.97 -2.67 33.78
CA VAL A 312 -22.74 -2.61 34.56
C VAL A 312 -22.93 -1.79 35.82
N ASP A 313 -22.60 -2.38 36.96
CA ASP A 313 -22.59 -1.71 38.25
C ASP A 313 -21.32 -0.87 38.42
N ARG A 314 -21.47 0.45 38.33
CA ARG A 314 -20.35 1.40 38.44
C ARG A 314 -19.72 1.40 39.82
N GLY A 315 -20.49 1.00 40.89
CA GLY A 315 -19.96 0.92 42.25
C GLY A 315 -19.02 -0.27 42.45
N ARG A 316 -19.19 -1.33 41.66
CA ARG A 316 -18.30 -2.51 41.64
C ARG A 316 -17.19 -2.45 40.61
N LEU A 317 -17.31 -1.58 39.61
CA LEU A 317 -16.35 -1.51 38.52
C LEU A 317 -14.98 -1.02 38.98
N GLY A 318 -14.01 -1.91 39.02
CA GLY A 318 -12.62 -1.62 39.33
C GLY A 318 -11.78 -1.40 38.06
N ARG A 319 -12.00 -2.24 37.03
CA ARG A 319 -11.23 -2.19 35.78
C ARG A 319 -12.09 -2.48 34.55
N LEU A 320 -11.88 -1.71 33.51
CA LEU A 320 -12.48 -1.93 32.20
C LEU A 320 -11.41 -2.37 31.22
N VAL A 321 -11.58 -3.52 30.55
CA VAL A 321 -10.63 -4.06 29.57
C VAL A 321 -11.31 -4.22 28.24
N MET A 322 -10.68 -3.67 27.19
CA MET A 322 -11.06 -3.90 25.81
C MET A 322 -10.30 -5.12 25.28
N GLY A 323 -11.03 -6.15 24.82
CA GLY A 323 -10.50 -7.46 24.47
C GLY A 323 -10.44 -8.39 25.68
N GLY A 324 -9.58 -9.42 25.63
CA GLY A 324 -9.38 -10.37 26.72
C GLY A 324 -8.27 -9.98 27.69
N PRO A 325 -8.08 -10.74 28.77
CA PRO A 325 -7.10 -10.39 29.81
C PRO A 325 -5.65 -10.61 29.36
N MET A 326 -5.40 -11.42 28.31
CA MET A 326 -4.06 -11.76 27.85
C MET A 326 -3.53 -10.78 26.79
N MET A 327 -4.36 -10.38 25.82
CA MET A 327 -3.96 -9.51 24.70
C MET A 327 -4.63 -8.14 24.72
N GLY A 328 -5.69 -7.94 25.50
CA GLY A 328 -6.43 -6.69 25.64
C GLY A 328 -5.64 -5.59 26.33
N PHE A 329 -6.29 -4.46 26.55
CA PHE A 329 -5.73 -3.32 27.24
C PHE A 329 -6.79 -2.64 28.13
N THR A 330 -6.33 -2.00 29.21
CA THR A 330 -7.21 -1.24 30.09
C THR A 330 -7.76 -0.03 29.36
N LEU A 331 -9.08 0.13 29.37
CA LEU A 331 -9.79 1.24 28.78
C LEU A 331 -10.12 2.27 29.87
N HIS A 332 -9.57 3.48 29.73
CA HIS A 332 -9.79 4.56 30.71
C HIS A 332 -11.00 5.42 30.36
N ASP A 333 -11.29 5.58 29.08
CA ASP A 333 -12.42 6.37 28.58
C ASP A 333 -13.46 5.47 27.89
N PRO A 334 -14.63 5.23 28.52
CA PRO A 334 -15.69 4.44 27.89
C PRO A 334 -16.47 5.18 26.81
N SER A 335 -16.18 6.45 26.51
CA SER A 335 -16.78 7.17 25.39
C SER A 335 -16.26 6.71 24.02
N VAL A 336 -15.15 5.95 23.99
CA VAL A 336 -14.60 5.41 22.75
C VAL A 336 -15.57 4.47 22.04
N PRO A 337 -15.61 4.47 20.70
CA PRO A 337 -16.52 3.64 19.93
C PRO A 337 -16.05 2.19 19.82
N LEU A 338 -17.00 1.27 19.68
CA LEU A 338 -16.75 -0.09 19.20
C LEU A 338 -16.44 -0.07 17.71
N VAL A 339 -15.39 -0.78 17.34
CA VAL A 339 -14.89 -0.86 15.95
C VAL A 339 -14.95 -2.30 15.42
N LYS A 340 -14.58 -2.51 14.17
CA LYS A 340 -14.62 -3.84 13.50
C LYS A 340 -13.88 -4.95 14.29
N THR A 341 -12.87 -4.60 15.07
CA THR A 341 -12.04 -5.54 15.84
C THR A 341 -12.48 -5.71 17.30
N SER A 342 -13.50 -5.00 17.77
CA SER A 342 -14.00 -5.07 19.16
C SER A 342 -14.80 -6.34 19.38
N ASN A 343 -14.20 -7.36 19.98
CA ASN A 343 -14.83 -8.67 20.23
C ASN A 343 -15.24 -8.90 21.67
N CYS A 344 -14.69 -8.11 22.62
CA CYS A 344 -14.99 -8.27 24.04
C CYS A 344 -14.76 -6.97 24.83
N VAL A 345 -15.59 -6.77 25.85
CA VAL A 345 -15.41 -5.76 26.90
C VAL A 345 -15.60 -6.46 28.24
N ILE A 346 -14.54 -6.44 29.07
CA ILE A 346 -14.58 -6.98 30.43
C ILE A 346 -14.75 -5.82 31.39
N ALA A 347 -15.85 -5.84 32.18
CA ALA A 347 -16.07 -4.90 33.26
C ALA A 347 -15.93 -5.69 34.60
N ALA A 348 -14.74 -5.68 35.16
CA ALA A 348 -14.33 -6.44 36.28
C ALA A 348 -14.27 -5.59 37.56
N SER A 349 -14.56 -6.19 38.73
CA SER A 349 -14.23 -5.59 40.01
C SER A 349 -12.73 -5.61 40.30
N THR A 350 -12.31 -4.93 41.37
CA THR A 350 -10.93 -5.00 41.85
C THR A 350 -10.58 -6.38 42.43
N GLU A 351 -11.57 -7.19 42.79
CA GLU A 351 -11.37 -8.56 43.23
C GLU A 351 -11.13 -9.52 42.08
N GLU A 352 -11.87 -9.37 40.98
CA GLU A 352 -11.73 -10.22 39.79
C GLU A 352 -10.45 -9.93 39.01
N LEU A 353 -10.15 -8.65 38.77
CA LEU A 353 -8.93 -8.20 38.11
C LEU A 353 -8.19 -7.15 38.98
N PRO A 354 -7.45 -7.60 40.01
CA PRO A 354 -6.72 -6.69 40.88
C PRO A 354 -5.64 -5.90 40.11
N GLU A 355 -5.23 -4.79 40.70
CA GLU A 355 -4.06 -4.08 40.15
C GLU A 355 -2.83 -4.98 40.15
N PRO A 356 -2.10 -5.05 39.04
CA PRO A 356 -0.89 -5.86 38.98
C PRO A 356 0.12 -5.36 40.02
N PRO A 357 0.80 -6.27 40.71
CA PRO A 357 1.89 -5.89 41.61
C PRO A 357 2.99 -5.13 40.86
N PRO A 358 3.76 -4.27 41.54
CA PRO A 358 4.84 -3.55 40.92
C PRO A 358 5.91 -4.49 40.31
N GLU A 359 6.47 -4.09 39.17
CA GLU A 359 7.55 -4.82 38.50
C GLU A 359 8.73 -5.06 39.44
N GLN A 360 9.21 -6.30 39.50
CA GLN A 360 10.40 -6.71 40.24
C GLN A 360 11.55 -7.05 39.29
N ALA A 361 12.78 -7.10 39.81
CA ALA A 361 13.93 -7.49 39.00
C ALA A 361 13.79 -8.92 38.46
N CYS A 362 14.21 -9.16 37.23
CA CYS A 362 14.18 -10.47 36.60
C CYS A 362 15.11 -11.46 37.36
N ILE A 363 14.56 -12.54 37.87
CA ILE A 363 15.28 -13.60 38.59
C ILE A 363 15.86 -14.70 37.65
N ARG A 364 15.72 -14.56 36.34
CA ARG A 364 16.22 -15.48 35.30
C ARG A 364 15.70 -16.91 35.45
N CYS A 365 14.45 -17.12 35.89
CA CYS A 365 13.86 -18.45 36.08
C CYS A 365 13.61 -19.24 34.79
N GLY A 366 13.56 -18.58 33.62
CA GLY A 366 13.36 -19.26 32.32
C GLY A 366 11.90 -19.53 31.94
N ALA A 367 10.92 -19.43 32.86
CA ALA A 367 9.51 -19.77 32.62
C ALA A 367 8.92 -19.08 31.37
N CYS A 368 9.28 -17.84 31.12
CA CYS A 368 8.81 -17.09 29.96
C CYS A 368 9.26 -17.70 28.61
N ALA A 369 10.44 -18.33 28.55
CA ALA A 369 10.94 -19.03 27.34
C ALA A 369 10.29 -20.40 27.15
N GLU A 370 9.93 -21.08 28.25
CA GLU A 370 9.23 -22.37 28.20
C GLU A 370 7.86 -22.25 27.56
N VAL A 371 7.12 -21.18 27.85
CA VAL A 371 5.76 -20.98 27.36
C VAL A 371 5.67 -20.25 26.03
N CYS A 372 6.76 -19.66 25.53
CA CYS A 372 6.72 -18.86 24.32
C CYS A 372 6.34 -19.69 23.08
N PRO A 373 5.18 -19.43 22.42
CA PRO A 373 4.70 -20.21 21.29
C PRO A 373 5.54 -20.00 20.02
N ALA A 374 6.29 -18.88 19.94
CA ALA A 374 7.19 -18.54 18.85
C ALA A 374 8.66 -18.93 19.12
N ASN A 375 8.92 -19.72 20.19
CA ASN A 375 10.26 -20.16 20.59
C ASN A 375 11.29 -19.04 20.78
N LEU A 376 10.84 -17.85 21.16
CA LEU A 376 11.71 -16.70 21.44
C LEU A 376 12.34 -16.82 22.83
N LEU A 377 13.27 -15.92 23.12
CA LEU A 377 13.89 -15.73 24.42
C LEU A 377 13.38 -14.42 25.07
N PRO A 378 12.20 -14.42 25.71
CA PRO A 378 11.56 -13.21 26.20
C PRO A 378 12.43 -12.40 27.15
N GLN A 379 13.21 -13.03 28.04
CA GLN A 379 14.11 -12.34 28.94
C GLN A 379 15.22 -11.56 28.21
N GLN A 380 15.72 -12.09 27.09
CA GLN A 380 16.74 -11.37 26.29
C GLN A 380 16.12 -10.19 25.58
N LEU A 381 14.95 -10.39 24.95
CA LEU A 381 14.19 -9.33 24.29
C LEU A 381 13.79 -8.21 25.27
N TYR A 382 13.47 -8.54 26.52
CA TYR A 382 13.20 -7.56 27.57
C TYR A 382 14.41 -6.65 27.83
N TRP A 383 15.60 -7.23 27.98
CA TRP A 383 16.80 -6.45 28.24
C TRP A 383 17.13 -5.54 27.04
N TYR A 384 17.06 -6.05 25.83
CA TYR A 384 17.29 -5.25 24.62
C TYR A 384 16.27 -4.12 24.47
N ALA A 385 14.98 -4.40 24.71
CA ALA A 385 13.95 -3.37 24.66
C ALA A 385 14.12 -2.31 25.74
N LYS A 386 14.54 -2.70 26.96
CA LYS A 386 14.76 -1.80 28.10
C LYS A 386 15.99 -0.90 27.94
N THR A 387 16.97 -1.34 27.16
CA THR A 387 18.22 -0.58 26.88
C THR A 387 18.22 0.05 25.50
N ASP A 388 17.11 0.06 24.78
CA ASP A 388 16.96 0.60 23.42
C ASP A 388 17.92 -0.02 22.39
N ASP A 389 18.40 -1.26 22.65
CA ASP A 389 19.24 -2.01 21.72
C ASP A 389 18.34 -2.74 20.69
N PHE A 390 17.76 -1.93 19.81
CA PHE A 390 16.79 -2.43 18.82
C PHE A 390 17.42 -3.31 17.75
N GLU A 391 18.70 -3.14 17.45
CA GLU A 391 19.40 -3.99 16.49
C GLU A 391 19.50 -5.43 17.01
N ARG A 392 19.92 -5.61 18.29
CA ARG A 392 19.94 -6.93 18.91
C ARG A 392 18.54 -7.51 19.11
N ALA A 393 17.55 -6.66 19.45
CA ALA A 393 16.16 -7.11 19.55
C ALA A 393 15.66 -7.69 18.22
N GLN A 394 15.97 -7.06 17.08
CA GLN A 394 15.64 -7.57 15.74
C GLN A 394 16.43 -8.85 15.42
N HIS A 395 17.72 -8.90 15.76
CA HIS A 395 18.55 -10.11 15.56
C HIS A 395 18.00 -11.32 16.33
N HIS A 396 17.38 -11.09 17.49
CA HIS A 396 16.70 -12.10 18.30
C HIS A 396 15.22 -12.29 17.92
N ASN A 397 14.83 -11.91 16.70
CA ASN A 397 13.52 -12.13 16.10
C ASN A 397 12.35 -11.50 16.89
N LEU A 398 12.53 -10.30 17.46
CA LEU A 398 11.46 -9.60 18.17
C LEU A 398 10.19 -9.48 17.30
N MET A 399 10.34 -9.33 15.98
CA MET A 399 9.20 -9.18 15.06
C MET A 399 8.33 -10.45 14.95
N ASP A 400 8.85 -11.63 15.29
CA ASP A 400 8.06 -12.87 15.35
C ASP A 400 7.25 -13.02 16.63
N CYS A 401 7.44 -12.13 17.62
CA CYS A 401 6.61 -12.09 18.80
C CYS A 401 5.16 -11.74 18.44
N ILE A 402 4.22 -12.62 18.74
CA ILE A 402 2.77 -12.43 18.50
C ILE A 402 2.06 -11.63 19.61
N GLU A 403 2.79 -11.13 20.61
CA GLU A 403 2.28 -10.30 21.72
C GLU A 403 1.17 -10.97 22.54
N CYS A 404 1.18 -12.31 22.60
CA CYS A 404 0.14 -13.11 23.24
C CYS A 404 0.08 -13.01 24.78
N GLY A 405 1.06 -12.40 25.44
CA GLY A 405 1.04 -12.23 26.91
C GLY A 405 1.43 -13.47 27.71
N ALA A 406 1.57 -14.67 27.13
CA ALA A 406 1.89 -15.89 27.87
C ALA A 406 3.16 -15.77 28.72
N CYS A 407 4.20 -15.09 28.22
CA CYS A 407 5.44 -14.86 28.95
C CYS A 407 5.26 -13.90 30.16
N ALA A 408 4.41 -12.88 30.04
CA ALA A 408 4.09 -11.99 31.15
C ALA A 408 3.21 -12.70 32.19
N TYR A 409 2.26 -13.53 31.75
CA TYR A 409 1.37 -14.32 32.62
C TYR A 409 2.15 -15.24 33.57
N VAL A 410 3.22 -15.89 33.13
CA VAL A 410 4.03 -16.79 33.97
C VAL A 410 5.17 -16.10 34.69
N CYS A 411 5.35 -14.79 34.56
CA CYS A 411 6.48 -14.08 35.13
C CYS A 411 6.30 -13.84 36.64
N PRO A 412 7.09 -14.49 37.52
CA PRO A 412 6.99 -14.28 38.96
C PRO A 412 7.44 -12.89 39.41
N SER A 413 8.17 -12.17 38.56
CA SER A 413 8.60 -10.79 38.80
C SER A 413 7.62 -9.74 38.27
N HIS A 414 6.46 -10.14 37.77
CA HIS A 414 5.41 -9.27 37.24
C HIS A 414 5.88 -8.27 36.18
N ILE A 415 6.90 -8.64 35.39
CA ILE A 415 7.44 -7.78 34.35
C ILE A 415 6.43 -7.69 33.18
N PRO A 416 6.01 -6.50 32.76
CA PRO A 416 5.06 -6.33 31.65
C PRO A 416 5.77 -6.50 30.29
N LEU A 417 6.28 -7.72 30.05
CA LEU A 417 7.16 -8.06 28.91
C LEU A 417 6.59 -7.60 27.55
N VAL A 418 5.28 -7.81 27.34
CA VAL A 418 4.65 -7.43 26.06
C VAL A 418 4.65 -5.92 25.83
N GLN A 419 4.56 -5.11 26.89
CA GLN A 419 4.59 -3.65 26.75
C GLN A 419 5.99 -3.18 26.28
N TYR A 420 7.06 -3.77 26.81
CA TYR A 420 8.41 -3.52 26.32
C TYR A 420 8.59 -3.91 24.85
N TYR A 421 7.99 -5.04 24.44
CA TYR A 421 8.07 -5.47 23.03
C TYR A 421 7.25 -4.58 22.10
N ARG A 422 6.07 -4.14 22.50
CA ARG A 422 5.26 -3.17 21.75
C ARG A 422 6.00 -1.86 21.59
N TYR A 423 6.64 -1.36 22.65
CA TYR A 423 7.49 -0.20 22.60
C TYR A 423 8.63 -0.37 21.58
N ALA A 424 9.45 -1.40 21.75
CA ALA A 424 10.60 -1.64 20.87
C ALA A 424 10.18 -1.85 19.39
N LYS A 425 9.08 -2.59 19.14
CA LYS A 425 8.53 -2.73 17.78
C LYS A 425 8.02 -1.41 17.21
N GLY A 426 7.45 -0.55 18.03
CA GLY A 426 7.01 0.79 17.64
C GLY A 426 8.19 1.64 17.17
N GLU A 427 9.26 1.71 17.98
CA GLU A 427 10.48 2.44 17.67
C GLU A 427 11.17 1.90 16.40
N ILE A 428 11.31 0.57 16.28
CA ILE A 428 11.89 -0.05 15.09
C ILE A 428 11.10 0.32 13.82
N ARG A 429 9.75 0.29 13.88
CA ARG A 429 8.92 0.69 12.74
C ARG A 429 9.07 2.16 12.39
N THR A 430 9.15 3.03 13.40
CA THR A 430 9.35 4.46 13.20
C THR A 430 10.72 4.72 12.55
N GLN A 431 11.80 4.16 13.10
CA GLN A 431 13.15 4.27 12.55
C GLN A 431 13.23 3.73 11.11
N THR A 432 12.62 2.58 10.85
CA THR A 432 12.55 2.00 9.50
C THR A 432 11.80 2.91 8.52
N ALA A 433 10.67 3.47 8.94
CA ALA A 433 9.90 4.39 8.11
C ALA A 433 10.66 5.71 7.83
N GLU A 434 11.39 6.22 8.80
CA GLU A 434 12.26 7.39 8.65
C GLU A 434 13.44 7.11 7.71
N GLN A 435 14.08 5.95 7.85
CA GLN A 435 15.15 5.52 6.98
C GLN A 435 14.67 5.41 5.52
N ILE A 436 13.52 4.78 5.27
CA ILE A 436 12.92 4.68 3.94
C ILE A 436 12.63 6.07 3.36
N LYS A 437 12.12 7.01 4.18
CA LYS A 437 11.88 8.39 3.75
C LYS A 437 13.19 9.11 3.39
N ALA A 438 14.21 8.95 4.20
CA ALA A 438 15.54 9.54 3.99
C ALA A 438 16.19 8.97 2.72
N ASP A 439 16.13 7.65 2.52
CA ASP A 439 16.67 6.99 1.33
C ASP A 439 15.97 7.45 0.05
N ARG A 440 14.62 7.53 0.06
CA ARG A 440 13.85 8.07 -1.05
C ARG A 440 14.13 9.56 -1.33
N ALA A 441 14.38 10.34 -0.29
CA ALA A 441 14.76 11.75 -0.45
C ALA A 441 16.15 11.88 -1.08
N ARG A 442 17.11 11.04 -0.64
CA ARG A 442 18.46 10.97 -1.19
C ARG A 442 18.43 10.54 -2.67
N GLU A 443 17.71 9.47 -3.01
CA GLU A 443 17.57 9.01 -4.41
C GLU A 443 16.97 10.09 -5.32
N ARG A 444 15.95 10.81 -4.85
CA ARG A 444 15.36 11.94 -5.61
C ARG A 444 16.36 13.08 -5.80
N PHE A 445 17.15 13.38 -4.78
CA PHE A 445 18.18 14.43 -4.84
C PHE A 445 19.28 14.03 -5.85
N GLU A 446 19.81 12.81 -5.74
CA GLU A 446 20.84 12.28 -6.66
C GLU A 446 20.33 12.23 -8.12
N ALA A 447 19.12 11.76 -8.34
CA ALA A 447 18.49 11.74 -9.66
C ALA A 447 18.28 13.15 -10.24
N ARG A 448 17.95 14.14 -9.40
CA ARG A 448 17.86 15.55 -9.80
C ARG A 448 19.23 16.12 -10.16
N GLN A 449 20.23 15.83 -9.36
CA GLN A 449 21.60 16.28 -9.59
C GLN A 449 22.18 15.71 -10.88
N ALA A 450 22.04 14.39 -11.09
CA ALA A 450 22.46 13.73 -12.33
C ALA A 450 21.79 14.32 -13.58
N ARG A 451 20.48 14.66 -13.49
CA ARG A 451 19.76 15.33 -14.59
C ARG A 451 20.33 16.71 -14.88
N LEU A 452 20.62 17.51 -13.84
CA LEU A 452 21.21 18.84 -14.01
C LEU A 452 22.62 18.78 -14.62
N GLU A 453 23.43 17.82 -14.18
CA GLU A 453 24.76 17.56 -14.73
C GLU A 453 24.69 17.13 -16.22
N GLN A 454 23.75 16.25 -16.55
CA GLN A 454 23.51 15.83 -17.94
C GLN A 454 23.06 17.00 -18.80
N GLU A 455 22.13 17.85 -18.34
CA GLU A 455 21.70 19.05 -19.04
C GLU A 455 22.85 20.05 -19.25
N GLN A 456 23.75 20.19 -18.26
CA GLN A 456 24.92 21.03 -18.37
C GLN A 456 25.91 20.47 -19.39
N ALA A 457 26.19 19.17 -19.33
CA ALA A 457 27.06 18.48 -20.28
C ALA A 457 26.53 18.58 -21.72
N GLU A 458 25.22 18.41 -21.94
CA GLU A 458 24.60 18.59 -23.26
C GLU A 458 24.71 20.04 -23.75
N LYS A 459 24.50 21.03 -22.87
CA LYS A 459 24.67 22.46 -23.23
C LYS A 459 26.11 22.77 -23.60
N GLU A 460 27.07 22.22 -22.86
CA GLU A 460 28.49 22.37 -23.18
C GLU A 460 28.89 21.64 -24.48
N ALA A 461 28.39 20.42 -24.69
CA ALA A 461 28.62 19.69 -25.94
C ALA A 461 28.07 20.43 -27.16
N ARG A 462 26.84 20.98 -27.04
CA ARG A 462 26.25 21.84 -28.10
C ARG A 462 27.09 23.11 -28.35
N ARG A 463 27.61 23.74 -27.27
CA ARG A 463 28.49 24.91 -27.38
C ARG A 463 29.81 24.55 -28.09
N ARG A 464 30.46 23.43 -27.71
CA ARG A 464 31.68 22.93 -28.35
C ARG A 464 31.45 22.60 -29.80
N ALA A 465 30.39 21.86 -30.15
CA ALA A 465 30.03 21.53 -31.53
C ALA A 465 29.79 22.79 -32.39
N ARG A 466 29.15 23.83 -31.82
CA ARG A 466 28.93 25.12 -32.50
C ARG A 466 30.25 25.89 -32.75
N LEU A 467 31.15 25.88 -31.76
CA LEU A 467 32.47 26.49 -31.93
C LEU A 467 33.32 25.76 -33.00
N GLU A 468 33.26 24.43 -33.00
CA GLU A 468 33.97 23.61 -33.97
C GLU A 468 33.41 23.76 -35.38
N ALA A 469 32.08 23.84 -35.54
CA ALA A 469 31.43 24.13 -36.81
C ALA A 469 31.79 25.53 -37.35
N ASN A 470 31.90 26.52 -36.46
CA ASN A 470 32.33 27.87 -36.82
C ASN A 470 33.83 27.90 -37.21
N ARG A 471 34.68 27.14 -36.51
CA ARG A 471 36.11 27.00 -36.88
C ARG A 471 36.27 26.34 -38.24
N LYS A 472 35.55 25.24 -38.50
CA LYS A 472 35.56 24.57 -39.84
C LYS A 472 35.04 25.47 -40.95
N LYS A 473 34.10 26.40 -40.66
CA LYS A 473 33.64 27.41 -41.64
C LYS A 473 34.67 28.51 -41.89
N GLN A 474 35.59 28.80 -40.97
CA GLN A 474 36.67 29.76 -41.15
C GLN A 474 37.90 29.14 -41.81
N GLU A 475 38.09 27.82 -41.70
CA GLU A 475 39.21 27.06 -42.26
C GLU A 475 38.93 26.51 -43.69
N ALA A 476 37.69 26.69 -44.22
CA ALA A 476 37.36 26.32 -45.59
C ALA A 476 38.04 27.28 -46.60
N PRO A 477 38.76 26.79 -47.65
CA PRO A 477 39.41 27.64 -48.59
C PRO A 477 38.41 28.54 -49.34
N ALA A 478 38.73 29.82 -49.45
CA ALA A 478 37.94 30.78 -50.19
C ALA A 478 38.25 30.57 -51.72
N ASP A 479 37.53 29.64 -52.30
CA ASP A 479 37.50 29.45 -53.73
C ASP A 479 36.08 29.60 -54.27
N SER A 480 35.64 30.85 -54.40
CA SER A 480 34.66 31.34 -55.41
C SER A 480 34.58 32.87 -55.31
N ASN A 481 34.94 33.48 -56.43
CA ASN A 481 34.83 34.91 -56.68
C ASN A 481 33.36 35.36 -56.48
N PRO A 482 33.03 36.25 -55.51
CA PRO A 482 31.63 36.63 -55.28
C PRO A 482 31.15 37.52 -56.39
N GLY A 483 30.04 37.14 -57.03
CA GLY A 483 29.34 38.00 -57.98
C GLY A 483 28.79 39.23 -57.28
N ALA A 484 28.65 40.37 -58.02
CA ALA A 484 28.22 41.68 -57.51
C ALA A 484 26.90 41.65 -56.68
N GLY A 485 26.12 40.57 -56.81
CA GLY A 485 24.90 40.32 -55.96
C GLY A 485 25.21 39.84 -54.55
N ASP A 486 26.31 39.08 -54.39
CA ASP A 486 26.68 38.50 -53.05
C ASP A 486 27.40 39.57 -52.20
N GLU A 487 28.12 40.53 -52.77
CA GLU A 487 28.70 41.64 -52.00
C GLU A 487 27.62 42.55 -51.42
N LYS A 488 26.56 42.86 -52.22
CA LYS A 488 25.41 43.64 -51.73
C LYS A 488 24.63 42.95 -50.63
N LEU A 489 24.47 41.63 -50.73
CA LEU A 489 23.82 40.82 -49.71
C LEU A 489 24.66 40.69 -48.42
N ALA A 490 26.00 40.62 -48.56
CA ALA A 490 26.94 40.63 -47.44
C ALA A 490 26.97 41.97 -46.73
N ALA A 491 26.93 43.09 -47.48
CA ALA A 491 26.82 44.44 -46.89
C ALA A 491 25.53 44.64 -46.12
N LEU A 492 24.37 44.23 -46.65
CA LEU A 492 23.09 44.30 -45.95
C LEU A 492 23.03 43.38 -44.70
N LYS A 493 23.63 42.21 -44.70
CA LYS A 493 23.78 41.35 -43.54
C LYS A 493 24.60 42.02 -42.42
N LYS A 494 25.67 42.72 -42.80
CA LYS A 494 26.53 43.45 -41.86
C LYS A 494 25.78 44.64 -41.26
N GLU A 495 24.99 45.37 -42.03
CA GLU A 495 24.16 46.49 -41.60
C GLU A 495 23.05 46.04 -40.61
N VAL A 496 22.34 44.93 -40.92
CA VAL A 496 21.37 44.33 -40.00
C VAL A 496 22.03 43.89 -38.69
N GLY A 497 23.26 43.36 -38.76
CA GLY A 497 24.03 42.97 -37.56
C GLY A 497 24.38 44.17 -36.69
N GLN A 498 24.85 45.26 -37.29
CA GLN A 498 25.20 46.52 -36.59
C GLN A 498 23.96 47.20 -35.99
N ALA A 499 22.88 47.36 -36.72
CA ALA A 499 21.65 47.96 -36.26
C ALA A 499 21.00 47.15 -35.15
N SER A 500 20.98 45.80 -35.26
CA SER A 500 20.45 44.92 -34.22
C SER A 500 21.29 44.95 -32.92
N SER A 501 22.62 45.10 -33.04
CA SER A 501 23.54 45.22 -31.94
C SER A 501 23.35 46.56 -31.20
N ALA A 502 23.25 47.64 -31.95
CA ALA A 502 22.98 48.99 -31.41
C ALA A 502 21.64 49.06 -30.67
N TYR A 503 20.57 48.47 -31.25
CA TYR A 503 19.28 48.35 -30.60
C TYR A 503 19.36 47.57 -29.26
N LYS A 504 20.02 46.40 -29.23
CA LYS A 504 20.18 45.60 -28.00
C LYS A 504 20.94 46.37 -26.92
N ALA A 505 21.98 47.12 -27.27
CA ALA A 505 22.74 47.95 -26.37
C ALA A 505 21.90 49.09 -25.80
N ALA A 506 21.11 49.78 -26.62
CA ALA A 506 20.22 50.85 -26.22
C ALA A 506 19.08 50.33 -25.29
N VAL A 507 18.48 49.19 -25.58
CA VAL A 507 17.48 48.54 -24.69
C VAL A 507 18.08 48.16 -23.32
N LYS A 508 19.31 47.67 -23.31
CA LYS A 508 20.00 47.37 -22.06
C LYS A 508 20.27 48.61 -21.26
N ALA A 509 20.72 49.72 -21.91
CA ALA A 509 20.94 51.00 -21.25
C ALA A 509 19.63 51.62 -20.70
N ALA A 510 18.56 51.59 -21.50
CA ALA A 510 17.24 52.06 -21.04
C ALA A 510 16.72 51.30 -19.84
N LYS A 511 16.77 49.96 -19.86
CA LYS A 511 16.39 49.13 -18.71
C LYS A 511 17.21 49.37 -17.44
N THR A 512 18.54 49.64 -17.60
CA THR A 512 19.42 49.94 -16.47
C THR A 512 19.05 51.33 -15.88
N ALA A 513 18.77 52.34 -16.74
CA ALA A 513 18.36 53.64 -16.31
C ALA A 513 16.97 53.65 -15.62
N GLU A 514 16.03 52.87 -16.17
CA GLU A 514 14.70 52.63 -15.51
C GLU A 514 14.87 51.98 -14.14
N ALA A 515 15.75 50.97 -14.00
CA ALA A 515 15.97 50.27 -12.72
C ALA A 515 16.72 51.15 -11.69
N GLN A 516 17.43 52.17 -12.13
CA GLN A 516 18.16 53.13 -11.29
C GLN A 516 17.41 54.48 -11.10
N GLU A 517 16.18 54.58 -11.61
CA GLU A 517 15.31 55.79 -11.55
C GLU A 517 16.05 57.07 -11.97
N THR A 518 16.89 57.01 -13.01
CA THR A 518 17.64 58.17 -13.47
C THR A 518 16.81 59.08 -14.40
N ASP A 519 17.02 60.42 -14.32
CA ASP A 519 16.24 61.42 -15.05
C ASP A 519 16.29 61.25 -16.58
N ASN A 520 17.27 60.51 -17.14
CA ASN A 520 17.44 60.27 -18.55
C ASN A 520 16.81 58.96 -19.06
N ALA A 521 16.06 58.26 -18.25
CA ALA A 521 15.44 56.96 -18.64
C ALA A 521 14.50 57.07 -19.83
N ALA A 522 13.65 58.15 -19.85
CA ALA A 522 12.73 58.43 -20.95
C ALA A 522 13.49 58.71 -22.30
N GLU A 523 14.57 59.43 -22.24
CA GLU A 523 15.40 59.75 -23.42
C GLU A 523 16.09 58.49 -23.96
N LEU A 524 16.63 57.66 -23.08
CA LEU A 524 17.26 56.37 -23.48
C LEU A 524 16.23 55.41 -24.06
N ARG A 525 14.98 55.45 -23.58
CA ARG A 525 13.88 54.69 -24.15
C ARG A 525 13.52 55.13 -25.56
N ALA A 526 13.37 56.42 -25.78
CA ALA A 526 13.10 57.02 -27.09
C ALA A 526 14.23 56.67 -28.08
N ARG A 527 15.49 56.70 -27.63
CA ARG A 527 16.64 56.28 -28.44
C ARG A 527 16.61 54.78 -28.79
N ALA A 528 16.19 53.92 -27.86
CA ALA A 528 16.04 52.48 -28.15
C ALA A 528 14.91 52.26 -29.18
N ASP A 529 13.81 52.96 -29.13
CA ASP A 529 12.71 52.87 -30.10
C ASP A 529 13.11 53.38 -31.49
N SER A 530 13.92 54.43 -31.59
CA SER A 530 14.52 54.91 -32.86
C SER A 530 15.42 53.87 -33.48
N LEU A 531 16.33 53.25 -32.67
CA LEU A 531 17.23 52.22 -33.13
C LEU A 531 16.51 50.90 -33.47
N LYS A 532 15.35 50.64 -32.91
CA LYS A 532 14.46 49.54 -33.29
C LYS A 532 13.94 49.74 -34.70
N ALA A 533 13.45 50.96 -34.99
CA ALA A 533 12.97 51.30 -36.33
C ALA A 533 14.04 51.19 -37.39
N GLU A 534 15.32 51.53 -37.07
CA GLU A 534 16.46 51.36 -37.96
C GLU A 534 16.78 49.89 -38.19
N ALA A 535 16.81 49.06 -37.13
CA ALA A 535 17.04 47.61 -37.21
C ALA A 535 15.95 46.92 -38.02
N ASP A 536 14.71 47.34 -37.92
CA ASP A 536 13.59 46.74 -38.67
C ASP A 536 13.60 47.17 -40.13
N ARG A 537 14.02 48.42 -40.46
CA ARG A 537 14.26 48.88 -41.84
C ARG A 537 15.41 48.09 -42.49
N ALA A 538 16.53 47.89 -41.78
CA ALA A 538 17.64 47.09 -42.31
C ALA A 538 17.27 45.60 -42.55
N LYS A 539 16.42 45.00 -41.66
CA LYS A 539 15.89 43.68 -41.86
C LYS A 539 14.93 43.58 -43.04
N ALA A 540 14.11 44.57 -43.26
CA ALA A 540 13.21 44.69 -44.44
C ALA A 540 14.03 44.75 -45.74
N ALA A 541 15.06 45.62 -45.83
CA ALA A 541 15.93 45.71 -46.96
C ALA A 541 16.68 44.42 -47.29
N LEU A 542 17.11 43.69 -46.25
CA LEU A 542 17.74 42.37 -46.43
C LEU A 542 16.73 41.32 -46.92
N ARG A 543 15.48 41.38 -46.47
CA ARG A 543 14.39 40.47 -46.88
C ARG A 543 14.05 40.71 -48.34
N ASP A 544 13.92 41.97 -48.73
CA ASP A 544 13.60 42.36 -50.12
C ASP A 544 14.75 42.02 -51.09
N ALA A 545 16.01 42.19 -50.67
CA ALA A 545 17.18 41.75 -51.44
C ALA A 545 17.28 40.22 -51.59
N LYS A 546 16.77 39.45 -50.62
CA LYS A 546 16.70 37.98 -50.72
C LYS A 546 15.52 37.51 -51.59
N ALA A 547 14.44 38.24 -51.67
CA ALA A 547 13.28 37.90 -52.50
C ALA A 547 13.49 38.16 -53.99
N GLY A 548 14.47 39.00 -54.34
CA GLY A 548 14.86 39.30 -55.72
C GLY A 548 15.94 38.37 -56.31
N ALA A 549 16.45 37.39 -55.60
CA ALA A 549 17.41 36.40 -56.13
C ALA A 549 16.65 35.19 -56.73
N PRO A 550 17.09 34.67 -57.93
CA PRO A 550 16.45 33.52 -58.55
C PRO A 550 16.52 32.31 -57.61
N ALA A 551 15.36 31.68 -57.34
CA ALA A 551 15.24 30.53 -56.51
C ALA A 551 16.00 29.33 -57.10
N ALA A 552 16.94 28.79 -56.33
CA ALA A 552 17.46 27.45 -56.59
C ALA A 552 16.31 26.42 -56.40
N PRO A 553 16.20 25.36 -57.22
CA PRO A 553 15.12 24.41 -57.15
C PRO A 553 15.11 23.72 -55.76
N ALA A 554 13.97 23.78 -55.09
CA ALA A 554 13.73 23.11 -53.82
C ALA A 554 13.88 21.60 -54.01
N PRO A 555 14.50 20.89 -53.04
CA PRO A 555 14.43 19.44 -53.05
C PRO A 555 12.99 19.01 -52.82
N THR A 556 12.51 18.14 -53.71
CA THR A 556 11.18 17.52 -53.66
C THR A 556 10.98 16.84 -52.32
N PRO A 557 9.88 17.11 -51.56
CA PRO A 557 9.56 16.34 -50.38
C PRO A 557 9.17 14.91 -50.78
N PRO A 558 9.49 13.90 -49.96
CA PRO A 558 9.04 12.54 -50.19
C PRO A 558 7.52 12.47 -50.21
N PRO A 559 6.90 11.61 -51.03
CA PRO A 559 5.46 11.55 -51.20
C PRO A 559 4.77 11.13 -49.89
N ILE A 560 3.74 11.90 -49.54
CA ILE A 560 2.78 11.55 -48.50
C ILE A 560 1.99 10.34 -49.00
N PRO A 561 1.89 9.24 -48.25
CA PRO A 561 1.02 8.14 -48.66
C PRO A 561 -0.42 8.57 -48.59
N ASP A 562 -1.14 8.35 -49.67
CA ASP A 562 -2.57 8.58 -49.85
C ASP A 562 -3.40 7.79 -48.81
N ALA A 563 -4.23 8.49 -48.11
CA ALA A 563 -5.19 7.91 -47.20
C ALA A 563 -6.43 7.40 -47.97
N SER A 564 -6.30 6.27 -48.64
CA SER A 564 -7.47 5.53 -49.13
C SER A 564 -7.13 4.05 -49.35
N SER A 565 -7.20 3.27 -48.25
CA SER A 565 -7.53 1.86 -48.34
C SER A 565 -8.03 1.40 -46.96
N ALA A 566 -9.23 0.85 -46.97
CA ALA A 566 -9.94 0.29 -45.83
C ALA A 566 -9.13 -0.78 -45.07
N PRO A 567 -9.46 -1.02 -43.79
CA PRO A 567 -8.68 -1.90 -42.92
C PRO A 567 -8.81 -3.35 -43.38
N ALA A 568 -7.67 -3.96 -43.68
CA ALA A 568 -7.56 -5.40 -43.77
C ALA A 568 -7.45 -5.98 -42.35
N ASP A 569 -8.23 -7.06 -42.17
CA ASP A 569 -8.34 -7.94 -41.02
C ASP A 569 -7.01 -8.15 -40.24
N PRO A 570 -6.92 -7.89 -38.94
CA PRO A 570 -5.73 -8.17 -38.15
C PRO A 570 -5.71 -9.60 -37.58
N ALA A 571 -5.80 -10.59 -38.43
CA ALA A 571 -5.65 -11.99 -38.01
C ALA A 571 -4.62 -12.74 -38.86
N ALA A 572 -3.39 -12.20 -38.96
CA ALA A 572 -2.24 -12.98 -39.40
C ALA A 572 -0.92 -12.26 -39.04
N GLY A 573 -0.20 -12.77 -38.07
CA GLY A 573 1.24 -12.52 -37.94
C GLY A 573 1.71 -11.66 -36.79
N ALA A 574 1.28 -11.94 -35.54
CA ALA A 574 2.12 -11.63 -34.40
C ALA A 574 3.25 -12.67 -34.35
N PRO A 575 4.55 -12.27 -34.35
CA PRO A 575 5.64 -13.22 -34.16
C PRO A 575 5.47 -13.88 -32.80
N ALA A 576 5.53 -15.21 -32.75
CA ALA A 576 5.44 -16.01 -31.54
C ALA A 576 6.41 -15.46 -30.50
N VAL A 577 5.86 -15.14 -29.32
CA VAL A 577 6.66 -14.69 -28.16
C VAL A 577 7.58 -15.85 -27.79
N ASP A 578 8.90 -15.65 -27.86
CA ASP A 578 9.90 -16.57 -27.33
C ASP A 578 9.86 -16.55 -25.80
N THR A 579 8.84 -17.21 -25.27
CA THR A 579 8.61 -17.33 -23.81
C THR A 579 9.72 -18.07 -23.12
N GLU A 580 10.43 -18.96 -23.82
CA GLU A 580 11.57 -19.72 -23.28
C GLU A 580 12.83 -18.87 -23.14
N GLY A 581 13.09 -17.99 -24.11
CA GLY A 581 14.19 -17.04 -24.05
C GLY A 581 13.98 -15.96 -22.97
N ALA A 582 12.75 -15.45 -22.81
CA ALA A 582 12.39 -14.48 -21.79
C ALA A 582 12.53 -15.05 -20.37
N ALA A 583 12.05 -16.27 -20.13
CA ALA A 583 12.20 -16.97 -18.84
C ALA A 583 13.67 -17.25 -18.48
N LYS A 584 14.49 -17.64 -19.46
CA LYS A 584 15.94 -17.84 -19.26
C LYS A 584 16.64 -16.52 -18.90
N ARG A 585 16.30 -15.42 -19.58
CA ARG A 585 16.84 -14.07 -19.29
C ARG A 585 16.44 -13.61 -17.89
N GLN A 586 15.19 -13.74 -17.52
CA GLN A 586 14.68 -13.37 -16.18
C GLN A 586 15.40 -14.14 -15.07
N LYS A 587 15.59 -15.46 -15.27
CA LYS A 587 16.34 -16.31 -14.32
C LYS A 587 17.81 -15.86 -14.21
N ARG A 588 18.45 -15.49 -15.32
CA ARG A 588 19.82 -14.98 -15.36
C ARG A 588 19.94 -13.61 -14.69
N LEU A 589 18.97 -12.72 -14.89
CA LEU A 589 18.90 -11.39 -14.29
C LEU A 589 18.75 -11.48 -12.78
N LYS A 590 17.85 -12.35 -12.29
CA LYS A 590 17.68 -12.66 -10.85
C LYS A 590 18.95 -13.22 -10.23
N ALA A 591 19.64 -14.12 -10.92
CA ALA A 591 20.90 -14.70 -10.44
C ALA A 591 22.01 -13.65 -10.35
N LEU A 592 22.15 -12.77 -11.35
CA LEU A 592 23.15 -11.69 -11.35
C LEU A 592 22.85 -10.63 -10.28
N LYS A 593 21.57 -10.26 -10.07
CA LYS A 593 21.15 -9.34 -9.01
C LYS A 593 21.49 -9.92 -7.62
N THR A 594 21.24 -11.21 -7.42
CA THR A 594 21.61 -11.92 -6.19
C THR A 594 23.11 -11.96 -5.98
N ALA A 595 23.89 -12.28 -7.02
CA ALA A 595 25.35 -12.32 -6.97
C ALA A 595 25.96 -10.94 -6.64
N TYR A 596 25.44 -9.89 -7.26
CA TYR A 596 25.83 -8.51 -6.96
C TYR A 596 25.55 -8.14 -5.51
N ASN A 597 24.34 -8.40 -5.00
CA ASN A 597 23.96 -8.09 -3.63
C ASN A 597 24.85 -8.80 -2.60
N ILE A 598 25.16 -10.08 -2.84
CA ILE A 598 26.08 -10.86 -1.98
C ILE A 598 27.48 -10.26 -2.01
N ALA A 599 28.04 -10.01 -3.19
CA ALA A 599 29.38 -9.46 -3.35
C ALA A 599 29.50 -8.05 -2.75
N HIS A 600 28.48 -7.21 -2.93
CA HIS A 600 28.41 -5.85 -2.40
C HIS A 600 28.30 -5.84 -0.86
N LYS A 601 27.50 -6.75 -0.29
CA LYS A 601 27.42 -6.95 1.17
C LYS A 601 28.77 -7.35 1.76
N GLN A 602 29.43 -8.35 1.15
CA GLN A 602 30.75 -8.82 1.58
C GLN A 602 31.81 -7.70 1.48
N TYR A 603 31.76 -6.88 0.43
CA TYR A 603 32.64 -5.71 0.28
C TYR A 603 32.41 -4.72 1.42
N LYS A 604 31.16 -4.34 1.71
CA LYS A 604 30.82 -3.39 2.80
C LYS A 604 31.29 -3.90 4.17
N GLU A 605 31.06 -5.18 4.46
CA GLU A 605 31.48 -5.79 5.72
C GLU A 605 33.01 -5.79 5.87
N ALA A 606 33.74 -6.13 4.80
CA ALA A 606 35.20 -6.12 4.80
C ALA A 606 35.77 -4.70 4.91
N HIS A 607 35.16 -3.73 4.23
CA HIS A 607 35.55 -2.30 4.31
C HIS A 607 35.35 -1.74 5.72
N ALA A 608 34.20 -2.02 6.35
CA ALA A 608 33.92 -1.60 7.71
C ALA A 608 34.83 -2.29 8.76
N ALA A 609 35.29 -3.52 8.47
CA ALA A 609 36.28 -4.19 9.31
C ALA A 609 37.66 -3.55 9.19
N LEU A 610 38.08 -3.19 7.97
CA LEU A 610 39.31 -2.46 7.72
C LEU A 610 39.34 -1.09 8.42
N GLU A 611 38.29 -0.29 8.27
CA GLU A 611 38.16 1.01 8.93
C GLU A 611 38.25 0.89 10.47
N ARG A 612 37.70 -0.17 11.07
CA ARG A 612 37.78 -0.44 12.51
C ARG A 612 39.20 -0.81 12.94
N ALA A 613 39.89 -1.62 12.15
CA ALA A 613 41.26 -2.02 12.40
C ALA A 613 42.23 -0.80 12.36
N GLU A 614 42.08 0.06 11.35
CA GLU A 614 42.84 1.29 11.18
C GLU A 614 42.64 2.29 12.34
N ARG A 615 41.40 2.43 12.84
CA ARG A 615 41.07 3.30 13.97
C ARG A 615 41.48 2.74 15.32
N GLY A 616 41.49 1.40 15.44
CA GLY A 616 41.74 0.71 16.70
C GLY A 616 43.22 0.60 17.09
N GLY A 617 44.16 0.73 16.15
CA GLY A 617 45.61 0.75 16.37
C GLY A 617 46.20 -0.51 17.05
N GLN A 618 45.46 -1.62 17.09
CA GLN A 618 45.86 -2.86 17.75
C GLN A 618 46.32 -3.97 16.75
N GLU A 619 46.12 -3.79 15.47
CA GLU A 619 46.47 -4.74 14.43
C GLU A 619 47.86 -4.44 13.85
N SER A 620 48.58 -5.48 13.41
CA SER A 620 49.88 -5.31 12.76
C SER A 620 49.74 -4.74 11.34
N ASP A 621 50.77 -4.04 10.85
CA ASP A 621 50.79 -3.47 9.50
C ASP A 621 50.60 -4.55 8.42
N GLU A 622 51.07 -5.77 8.63
CA GLU A 622 50.84 -6.91 7.75
C GLU A 622 49.36 -7.33 7.70
N ALA A 623 48.68 -7.32 8.86
CA ALA A 623 47.26 -7.64 8.95
C ALA A 623 46.39 -6.58 8.24
N ILE A 624 46.71 -5.31 8.42
CA ILE A 624 46.04 -4.18 7.74
C ILE A 624 46.25 -4.28 6.22
N THR A 625 47.43 -4.59 5.74
CA THR A 625 47.75 -4.76 4.33
C THR A 625 46.97 -5.95 3.71
N ALA A 626 46.83 -7.06 4.46
CA ALA A 626 46.02 -8.21 4.04
C ALA A 626 44.52 -7.85 3.95
N MET A 627 44.02 -7.02 4.89
CA MET A 627 42.63 -6.53 4.84
C MET A 627 42.39 -5.61 3.64
N HIS A 628 43.32 -4.69 3.31
CA HIS A 628 43.26 -3.88 2.09
C HIS A 628 43.16 -4.74 0.82
N THR A 629 44.02 -5.73 0.71
CA THR A 629 44.01 -6.66 -0.44
C THR A 629 42.68 -7.41 -0.56
N LYS A 630 42.10 -7.81 0.57
CA LYS A 630 40.79 -8.47 0.63
C LYS A 630 39.64 -7.54 0.20
N VAL A 631 39.67 -6.29 0.67
CA VAL A 631 38.68 -5.26 0.31
C VAL A 631 38.72 -4.98 -1.19
N GLU A 632 39.89 -4.75 -1.78
CA GLU A 632 40.04 -4.52 -3.22
C GLU A 632 39.57 -5.72 -4.07
N LYS A 633 39.85 -6.96 -3.62
CA LYS A 633 39.36 -8.17 -4.28
C LYS A 633 37.84 -8.29 -4.26
N LEU A 634 37.22 -7.95 -3.12
CA LEU A 634 35.75 -7.97 -2.99
C LEU A 634 35.07 -6.86 -3.77
N LYS A 635 35.68 -5.66 -3.81
CA LYS A 635 35.27 -4.53 -4.65
C LYS A 635 35.31 -4.90 -6.14
N GLY A 636 36.38 -5.55 -6.59
CA GLY A 636 36.50 -6.04 -7.96
C GLY A 636 35.40 -7.04 -8.32
N LYS A 637 35.06 -7.98 -7.40
CA LYS A 637 33.95 -8.92 -7.60
C LYS A 637 32.59 -8.22 -7.67
N ALA A 638 32.34 -7.24 -6.79
CA ALA A 638 31.09 -6.49 -6.80
C ALA A 638 30.94 -5.67 -8.11
N ASN A 639 31.98 -4.98 -8.54
CA ASN A 639 32.00 -4.24 -9.79
C ASN A 639 31.76 -5.16 -11.00
N HIS A 640 32.46 -6.30 -11.09
CA HIS A 640 32.26 -7.27 -12.18
C HIS A 640 30.81 -7.77 -12.25
N SER A 641 30.20 -8.07 -11.09
CA SER A 641 28.80 -8.51 -11.04
C SER A 641 27.82 -7.39 -11.43
N ARG A 642 28.14 -6.14 -11.10
CA ARG A 642 27.38 -4.96 -11.50
C ARG A 642 27.45 -4.75 -12.99
N ASP A 643 28.66 -4.77 -13.56
CA ASP A 643 28.86 -4.56 -14.98
C ASP A 643 28.15 -5.64 -15.83
N ALA A 644 28.17 -6.90 -15.38
CA ALA A 644 27.43 -7.97 -16.02
C ALA A 644 25.90 -7.79 -15.93
N LEU A 645 25.39 -7.25 -14.82
CA LEU A 645 23.98 -6.92 -14.63
C LEU A 645 23.56 -5.77 -15.54
N ASP A 646 24.37 -4.69 -15.58
CA ASP A 646 24.12 -3.50 -16.41
C ASP A 646 24.15 -3.86 -17.90
N ALA A 647 25.10 -4.69 -18.35
CA ALA A 647 25.16 -5.15 -19.73
C ALA A 647 23.91 -5.97 -20.14
N LEU A 648 23.41 -6.84 -19.25
CA LEU A 648 22.20 -7.62 -19.52
C LEU A 648 20.95 -6.73 -19.56
N MET A 649 20.89 -5.69 -18.72
CA MET A 649 19.80 -4.70 -18.71
C MET A 649 19.82 -3.84 -19.98
N GLU A 650 21.00 -3.41 -20.45
CA GLU A 650 21.11 -2.66 -21.71
C GLU A 650 20.72 -3.52 -22.93
N GLN A 651 21.08 -4.80 -22.93
CA GLN A 651 20.63 -5.73 -23.95
C GLN A 651 19.10 -5.89 -23.94
N ALA A 652 18.48 -6.01 -22.78
CA ALA A 652 17.02 -6.10 -22.64
C ALA A 652 16.32 -4.81 -23.14
N LYS A 653 16.90 -3.62 -22.89
CA LYS A 653 16.39 -2.35 -23.42
C LYS A 653 16.48 -2.30 -24.96
N ALA A 654 17.59 -2.74 -25.51
CA ALA A 654 17.79 -2.79 -26.98
C ALA A 654 16.80 -3.75 -27.64
N ASP A 655 16.56 -4.91 -27.05
CA ASP A 655 15.59 -5.91 -27.52
C ASP A 655 14.15 -5.36 -27.51
N ILE A 656 13.76 -4.59 -26.48
CA ILE A 656 12.46 -3.93 -26.41
C ILE A 656 12.30 -2.88 -27.50
N LEU A 657 13.33 -2.03 -27.68
CA LEU A 657 13.33 -1.01 -28.73
C LEU A 657 13.24 -1.62 -30.12
N ALA A 658 13.99 -2.70 -30.37
CA ALA A 658 13.97 -3.41 -31.67
C ALA A 658 12.58 -4.04 -31.98
N ARG A 659 11.90 -4.53 -30.96
CA ARG A 659 10.60 -5.21 -31.12
C ARG A 659 9.41 -4.25 -31.15
N THR A 660 9.41 -3.22 -30.30
CA THR A 660 8.28 -2.30 -30.13
C THR A 660 8.44 -0.99 -30.89
N GLY A 661 9.64 -0.68 -31.38
CA GLY A 661 10.00 0.62 -31.94
C GLY A 661 10.02 1.75 -30.89
N LYS A 662 9.83 1.44 -29.60
CA LYS A 662 9.73 2.41 -28.52
C LYS A 662 10.55 1.97 -27.30
N ASP A 663 11.15 2.93 -26.62
CA ASP A 663 11.80 2.67 -25.34
C ASP A 663 10.78 2.56 -24.19
N LEU A 664 11.21 2.02 -23.06
CA LEU A 664 10.32 1.83 -21.89
C LEU A 664 9.70 3.13 -21.38
N LYS A 665 10.44 4.25 -21.50
CA LYS A 665 9.94 5.57 -21.09
C LYS A 665 8.79 6.04 -21.98
N THR A 666 8.91 5.82 -23.28
CA THR A 666 7.86 6.12 -24.26
C THR A 666 6.65 5.23 -24.06
N LEU A 667 6.84 3.93 -23.81
CA LEU A 667 5.73 3.00 -23.50
C LEU A 667 4.98 3.40 -22.22
N LYS A 668 5.69 3.82 -21.16
CA LYS A 668 5.06 4.35 -19.93
C LYS A 668 4.25 5.62 -20.20
N LEU A 669 4.77 6.52 -21.04
CA LEU A 669 4.10 7.76 -21.39
C LEU A 669 2.85 7.50 -22.25
N ASP A 670 2.93 6.58 -23.20
CA ASP A 670 1.80 6.19 -24.06
C ASP A 670 0.69 5.54 -23.26
N ALA A 671 1.01 4.64 -22.32
CA ALA A 671 0.05 4.04 -21.43
C ALA A 671 -0.64 5.09 -20.54
N ALA A 672 0.12 6.03 -19.97
CA ALA A 672 -0.43 7.11 -19.15
C ALA A 672 -1.33 8.07 -19.95
N ARG A 673 -0.98 8.38 -21.21
CA ARG A 673 -1.80 9.21 -22.11
C ARG A 673 -3.10 8.50 -22.50
N ALA A 674 -3.04 7.21 -22.82
CA ALA A 674 -4.22 6.42 -23.15
C ALA A 674 -5.19 6.33 -21.96
N GLU A 675 -4.68 6.17 -20.74
CA GLU A 675 -5.50 6.17 -19.52
C GLU A 675 -6.11 7.55 -19.19
N SER A 676 -5.40 8.64 -19.50
CA SER A 676 -5.95 10.00 -19.35
C SER A 676 -7.08 10.23 -20.34
N ALA A 677 -6.87 9.91 -21.62
CA ALA A 677 -7.90 10.07 -22.65
C ALA A 677 -9.16 9.26 -22.36
N LEU A 678 -9.00 8.03 -21.84
CA LEU A 678 -10.11 7.18 -21.40
C LEU A 678 -10.92 7.84 -20.27
N ARG A 679 -10.24 8.40 -19.26
CA ARG A 679 -10.90 9.12 -18.15
C ARG A 679 -11.63 10.36 -18.63
N ASP A 680 -10.97 11.19 -19.44
CA ASP A 680 -11.55 12.43 -19.96
C ASP A 680 -12.84 12.17 -20.77
N LYS A 681 -12.85 11.07 -21.57
CA LYS A 681 -14.01 10.66 -22.35
C LYS A 681 -15.13 10.08 -21.48
N ALA A 682 -14.78 9.31 -20.44
CA ALA A 682 -15.76 8.80 -19.47
C ALA A 682 -16.43 9.95 -18.70
N ASP A 683 -15.66 10.97 -18.31
CA ASP A 683 -16.17 12.17 -17.66
C ASP A 683 -17.03 13.01 -18.61
N GLU A 684 -16.74 13.06 -19.90
CA GLU A 684 -17.55 13.70 -20.93
C GLU A 684 -18.90 12.99 -21.08
N LEU A 685 -18.89 11.66 -21.20
CA LEU A 685 -20.10 10.84 -21.28
C LEU A 685 -20.98 11.03 -20.04
N ALA A 686 -20.39 11.03 -18.84
CA ALA A 686 -21.12 11.26 -17.60
C ALA A 686 -21.81 12.63 -17.56
N ARG A 687 -21.14 13.69 -18.04
CA ARG A 687 -21.71 15.05 -18.09
C ARG A 687 -22.81 15.21 -19.12
N ARG A 688 -22.78 14.44 -20.22
CA ARG A 688 -23.75 14.56 -21.33
C ARG A 688 -24.91 13.59 -21.24
N ARG A 689 -24.89 12.63 -20.31
CA ARG A 689 -25.86 11.53 -20.17
C ARG A 689 -27.31 12.02 -20.07
N ASP A 690 -27.56 13.11 -19.39
CA ASP A 690 -28.90 13.64 -19.12
C ASP A 690 -29.35 14.76 -20.10
N THR A 691 -28.44 15.20 -21.00
CA THR A 691 -28.68 16.39 -21.86
C THR A 691 -28.53 16.12 -23.36
N SER A 692 -28.06 14.94 -23.76
CA SER A 692 -27.82 14.58 -25.18
C SER A 692 -28.85 13.56 -25.69
N ASP A 693 -29.08 13.59 -27.01
CA ASP A 693 -29.90 12.60 -27.72
C ASP A 693 -29.25 11.20 -27.77
N ALA A 694 -30.03 10.19 -28.14
CA ALA A 694 -29.57 8.79 -28.13
C ALA A 694 -28.42 8.55 -29.12
N ASP A 695 -28.41 9.19 -30.28
CA ASP A 695 -27.37 8.98 -31.32
C ASP A 695 -26.02 9.58 -30.85
N THR A 696 -26.06 10.71 -30.18
CA THR A 696 -24.85 11.33 -29.56
C THR A 696 -24.30 10.46 -28.44
N LEU A 697 -25.16 9.87 -27.61
CA LEU A 697 -24.72 8.97 -26.51
C LEU A 697 -24.15 7.65 -27.05
N GLU A 698 -24.72 7.11 -28.14
CA GLU A 698 -24.20 5.91 -28.80
C GLU A 698 -22.80 6.15 -29.40
N THR A 699 -22.61 7.33 -30.04
CA THR A 699 -21.29 7.73 -30.57
C THR A 699 -20.26 7.87 -29.45
N LEU A 700 -20.59 8.54 -28.34
CA LEU A 700 -19.71 8.71 -27.20
C LEU A 700 -19.35 7.36 -26.52
N ASN A 701 -20.29 6.43 -26.43
CA ASN A 701 -20.03 5.08 -25.92
C ASN A 701 -19.09 4.31 -26.85
N SER A 702 -19.27 4.38 -28.17
CA SER A 702 -18.38 3.73 -29.15
C SER A 702 -16.95 4.29 -29.07
N GLU A 703 -16.79 5.61 -28.91
CA GLU A 703 -15.48 6.24 -28.73
C GLU A 703 -14.85 5.82 -27.38
N LEU A 704 -15.66 5.67 -26.32
CA LEU A 704 -15.18 5.19 -25.01
C LEU A 704 -14.67 3.75 -25.09
N ASP A 705 -15.39 2.87 -25.79
CA ASP A 705 -14.99 1.47 -25.97
C ASP A 705 -13.68 1.37 -26.76
N ALA A 706 -13.51 2.17 -27.83
CA ALA A 706 -12.27 2.23 -28.61
C ALA A 706 -11.08 2.73 -27.77
N LEU A 707 -11.29 3.75 -26.92
CA LEU A 707 -10.27 4.24 -26.00
C LEU A 707 -9.94 3.22 -24.90
N GLN A 708 -10.92 2.45 -24.43
CA GLN A 708 -10.73 1.38 -23.47
C GLN A 708 -9.88 0.24 -24.04
N GLU A 709 -10.12 -0.18 -25.26
CA GLU A 709 -9.31 -1.16 -25.97
C GLU A 709 -7.87 -0.65 -26.18
N HIS A 710 -7.72 0.60 -26.62
CA HIS A 710 -6.40 1.22 -26.78
C HIS A 710 -5.62 1.31 -25.46
N ALA A 711 -6.26 1.68 -24.36
CA ALA A 711 -5.64 1.72 -23.04
C ALA A 711 -5.24 0.31 -22.56
N GLN A 712 -6.03 -0.71 -22.84
CA GLN A 712 -5.68 -2.10 -22.52
C GLN A 712 -4.45 -2.58 -23.33
N LEU A 713 -4.40 -2.29 -24.61
CA LEU A 713 -3.27 -2.67 -25.48
C LEU A 713 -1.96 -1.98 -25.07
N THR A 714 -2.01 -0.68 -24.77
CA THR A 714 -0.82 0.06 -24.31
C THR A 714 -0.34 -0.41 -22.94
N ARG A 715 -1.27 -0.75 -22.04
CA ARG A 715 -0.98 -1.33 -20.73
C ARG A 715 -0.35 -2.72 -20.85
N LEU A 716 -0.86 -3.56 -21.76
CA LEU A 716 -0.32 -4.89 -22.03
C LEU A 716 1.10 -4.79 -22.59
N ALA A 717 1.35 -3.89 -23.57
CA ALA A 717 2.68 -3.64 -24.13
C ALA A 717 3.68 -3.18 -23.07
N LEU A 718 3.27 -2.27 -22.18
CA LEU A 718 4.08 -1.82 -21.05
C LEU A 718 4.35 -2.95 -20.05
N LYS A 719 3.32 -3.72 -19.67
CA LYS A 719 3.44 -4.86 -18.76
C LYS A 719 4.43 -5.90 -19.30
N THR A 720 4.31 -6.27 -20.56
CA THR A 720 5.22 -7.20 -21.21
C THR A 720 6.66 -6.67 -21.23
N ALA A 721 6.86 -5.38 -21.52
CA ALA A 721 8.19 -4.75 -21.51
C ALA A 721 8.81 -4.70 -20.11
N VAL A 722 8.02 -4.47 -19.05
CA VAL A 722 8.45 -4.45 -17.64
C VAL A 722 8.81 -5.86 -17.16
N GLU A 723 8.00 -6.87 -17.49
CA GLU A 723 8.25 -8.26 -17.13
C GLU A 723 9.53 -8.81 -17.79
N GLU A 724 9.80 -8.43 -19.05
CA GLU A 724 11.02 -8.83 -19.78
C GLU A 724 12.28 -8.16 -19.24
N GLN A 725 12.19 -6.96 -18.68
CA GLN A 725 13.31 -6.31 -17.99
C GLN A 725 13.56 -6.88 -16.59
N GLY A 726 12.68 -7.75 -16.07
CA GLY A 726 12.77 -8.22 -14.68
C GLY A 726 12.58 -7.10 -13.66
N LEU A 727 12.03 -5.96 -14.09
CA LEU A 727 11.62 -4.83 -13.27
C LEU A 727 10.20 -5.11 -12.77
N VAL A 728 10.04 -6.09 -11.90
CA VAL A 728 8.87 -6.15 -11.03
C VAL A 728 9.03 -4.96 -10.08
N GLU A 729 8.14 -3.97 -10.16
CA GLU A 729 8.05 -2.94 -9.13
C GLU A 729 7.81 -3.63 -7.79
N GLU A 730 8.79 -3.51 -6.86
CA GLU A 730 8.59 -3.76 -5.45
C GLU A 730 7.65 -2.71 -4.85
#